data_fbecd6892c031374d52422e3c43ca269
#
_entry.id   fbecd6892c031374d52422e3c43ca269
#
_cell.length_a   1.000
_cell.length_b   1.000
_cell.length_c   1.000
_cell.angle_alpha   90.00
_cell.angle_beta   90.00
_cell.angle_gamma   90.00
#
_symmetry.space_group_name_H-M   'P 1'
#
loop_
_entity.id
_entity.type
_entity.pdbx_description
1 polymer ?
#
loop_
_entity_poly.entity_id
_entity_poly.type
_entity_poly.pdbx_seq_one_letter_code
_entity_poly.pdbx_strand_id
1 'polypeptide(L)'
;MTRKVEESIQAVKTPLEFAKKDFTAWLESIKSGIPKYSHFGTNWSIKLPKDVAEPDIKKEIFFYENCTYCYSQNYVGKDKTPTVVIKKLVNGVPFKVDLQLLISNNRTEEKPVATICIVFKLNNGKLSKPILLDSRAKTKYSDFVHATNKSNNRLQFNLDDESFILLMEKLNKLKADTTLVFKNAGNVKYQDFKGRLYQNCYISSNGIIEADEDGIVHVDESAIKLDDSYKDKLPKLYLDKIDVKDLLQKFFSQAEQVYRQRFDVFLALGASVMTIFIDDIWQRYPGFPVIYLYGATKQGKSILQGIISNIFGYSNKNVSMGNSTDNAIAMKCHRANAIPVLINDFDYYKSQGVAFENNIVQFYEGGVREKMYDGVVMNRMPINTTAIFSSNYLPADKPKVFNRILPVYFPENGIETKFIDDKFVNDEKRSRIIAELMKFSKETILNKISEVENWLLQSKFFNSKDRESNNVAIAYAGLLLLEAISGYKLPNQEAKLRDYCSWYENLFSSENSPVEKFLNALPGLVNTSKLKKGIHFHAKIEDRKFLFTFDFANCLRVYNDLAVQGDTTRYIDKRMFGTDLASSKYFVKRGNHRFNNAQGQAYAYTLDITSHSVVPYIKVWAQKLDELNNNDSQ
;
A
#
# COMPACT_ATOMS: atom_id res chain seq x y z
N MET A 1 5.79 5.11 -27.98
CA MET A 1 6.42 6.33 -27.42
C MET A 1 7.24 7.09 -28.47
N THR A 2 8.17 6.46 -29.17
CA THR A 2 9.02 7.07 -30.21
C THR A 2 8.18 7.74 -31.32
N ARG A 3 7.16 7.06 -31.84
CA ARG A 3 6.30 7.55 -32.93
C ARG A 3 5.50 8.81 -32.53
N LYS A 4 4.96 8.87 -31.33
CA LYS A 4 4.21 10.03 -30.82
C LYS A 4 5.14 11.23 -30.54
N VAL A 5 6.39 10.98 -30.18
CA VAL A 5 7.43 12.01 -30.03
C VAL A 5 7.85 12.56 -31.39
N GLU A 6 8.00 11.72 -32.41
CA GLU A 6 8.30 12.13 -33.78
C GLU A 6 7.16 12.91 -34.41
N GLU A 7 5.90 12.50 -34.18
CA GLU A 7 4.71 13.22 -34.61
C GLU A 7 4.56 14.57 -33.91
N SER A 8 4.87 14.64 -32.59
CA SER A 8 4.89 15.90 -31.83
C SER A 8 6.00 16.84 -32.31
N ILE A 9 7.16 16.29 -32.69
CA ILE A 9 8.27 17.08 -33.29
C ILE A 9 7.90 17.58 -34.70
N GLN A 10 7.15 16.80 -35.47
CA GLN A 10 6.63 17.24 -36.78
C GLN A 10 5.53 18.29 -36.67
N ALA A 11 4.70 18.24 -35.60
CA ALA A 11 3.64 19.23 -35.34
C ALA A 11 4.19 20.59 -34.86
N VAL A 12 5.38 20.60 -34.23
CA VAL A 12 6.10 21.85 -33.87
C VAL A 12 6.90 22.36 -35.09
N LYS A 13 6.23 22.50 -36.25
CA LYS A 13 6.81 23.06 -37.47
C LYS A 13 6.90 24.58 -37.48
N THR A 14 6.49 25.27 -36.46
CA THR A 14 6.68 26.73 -36.38
C THR A 14 7.91 27.03 -35.53
N PRO A 15 9.01 27.53 -36.14
CA PRO A 15 9.96 28.35 -35.39
C PRO A 15 9.11 29.42 -34.69
N LEU A 16 9.39 29.69 -33.41
CA LEU A 16 8.76 30.82 -32.71
C LEU A 16 8.76 32.01 -33.67
N GLU A 17 7.59 32.39 -34.20
CA GLU A 17 7.46 33.56 -35.03
C GLU A 17 7.81 34.78 -34.18
N PHE A 18 9.03 35.25 -34.38
CA PHE A 18 9.42 36.54 -33.86
C PHE A 18 8.63 37.60 -34.64
N ALA A 19 7.79 38.33 -33.94
CA ALA A 19 6.74 39.19 -34.51
C ALA A 19 7.26 40.45 -35.20
N LYS A 20 8.56 40.55 -35.58
CA LYS A 20 9.08 41.73 -36.33
C LYS A 20 10.00 41.29 -37.46
N LYS A 21 9.65 41.61 -38.69
CA LYS A 21 10.42 41.34 -39.91
C LYS A 21 11.86 41.81 -39.82
N ASP A 22 12.15 42.93 -39.18
CA ASP A 22 13.49 43.52 -39.07
C ASP A 22 14.38 42.71 -38.11
N PHE A 23 13.81 42.13 -37.08
CA PHE A 23 14.54 41.28 -36.14
C PHE A 23 14.90 39.93 -36.75
N THR A 24 14.05 39.39 -37.61
CA THR A 24 14.32 38.11 -38.31
C THR A 24 15.51 38.23 -39.28
N ALA A 25 15.59 39.32 -40.08
CA ALA A 25 16.71 39.57 -40.96
C ALA A 25 18.04 39.76 -40.20
N TRP A 26 17.98 40.44 -39.07
CA TRP A 26 19.13 40.63 -38.20
C TRP A 26 19.54 39.30 -37.51
N LEU A 27 18.59 38.50 -37.03
CA LEU A 27 18.85 37.17 -36.44
C LEU A 27 19.48 36.21 -37.49
N GLU A 28 19.02 36.25 -38.72
CA GLU A 28 19.63 35.48 -39.82
C GLU A 28 21.08 35.93 -40.13
N SER A 29 21.38 37.22 -40.04
CA SER A 29 22.74 37.73 -40.18
C SER A 29 23.65 37.25 -39.02
N ILE A 30 23.13 37.18 -37.81
CA ILE A 30 23.83 36.63 -36.64
C ILE A 30 24.08 35.13 -36.78
N LYS A 31 23.07 34.38 -37.25
CA LYS A 31 23.19 32.93 -37.48
C LYS A 31 24.29 32.61 -38.50
N SER A 32 24.44 33.42 -39.54
CA SER A 32 25.51 33.25 -40.53
C SER A 32 26.92 33.50 -39.97
N GLY A 33 27.03 34.26 -38.88
CA GLY A 33 28.28 34.56 -38.19
C GLY A 33 28.65 33.56 -37.07
N ILE A 34 27.76 32.60 -36.73
CA ILE A 34 28.07 31.58 -35.72
C ILE A 34 28.98 30.50 -36.33
N PRO A 35 30.20 30.27 -35.81
CA PRO A 35 31.10 29.26 -36.34
C PRO A 35 30.49 27.85 -36.23
N LYS A 36 30.54 27.07 -37.33
CA LYS A 36 30.01 25.69 -37.39
C LYS A 36 30.56 24.73 -36.32
N TYR A 37 31.72 25.05 -35.75
CA TYR A 37 32.47 24.20 -34.81
C TYR A 37 32.84 24.93 -33.53
N SER A 38 31.88 25.58 -32.89
CA SER A 38 32.12 26.23 -31.62
C SER A 38 32.16 25.25 -30.46
N HIS A 39 33.20 25.31 -29.65
CA HIS A 39 33.24 24.56 -28.40
C HIS A 39 32.18 25.05 -27.43
N PHE A 40 31.65 24.14 -26.66
CA PHE A 40 30.68 24.46 -25.59
C PHE A 40 31.31 25.46 -24.60
N GLY A 41 30.56 26.52 -24.28
CA GLY A 41 31.04 27.56 -23.38
C GLY A 41 31.79 28.74 -24.01
N THR A 42 32.05 28.74 -25.29
CA THR A 42 32.60 29.91 -25.99
C THR A 42 31.54 31.00 -26.16
N ASN A 43 31.90 32.23 -25.82
CA ASN A 43 31.09 33.42 -26.10
C ASN A 43 31.57 34.08 -27.41
N TRP A 44 30.64 34.48 -28.27
CA TRP A 44 30.92 35.30 -29.45
C TRP A 44 30.39 36.68 -29.22
N SER A 45 31.12 37.66 -29.67
CA SER A 45 30.67 39.04 -29.69
C SER A 45 30.53 39.54 -31.10
N ILE A 46 29.40 40.13 -31.42
CA ILE A 46 29.11 40.74 -32.73
C ILE A 46 28.86 42.22 -32.47
N LYS A 47 29.64 43.08 -33.12
CA LYS A 47 29.40 44.54 -33.09
C LYS A 47 28.15 44.86 -33.88
N LEU A 48 27.25 45.63 -33.29
CA LEU A 48 26.06 46.12 -34.00
C LEU A 48 26.48 47.18 -35.02
N PRO A 49 25.90 47.16 -36.22
CA PRO A 49 26.07 48.24 -37.20
C PRO A 49 25.67 49.59 -36.60
N LYS A 50 26.40 50.67 -36.94
CA LYS A 50 26.14 52.01 -36.39
C LYS A 50 24.77 52.58 -36.73
N ASP A 51 24.14 52.04 -37.74
CA ASP A 51 22.86 52.50 -38.30
C ASP A 51 21.64 51.75 -37.70
N VAL A 52 21.88 50.76 -36.89
CA VAL A 52 20.78 50.08 -36.15
C VAL A 52 20.49 50.91 -34.93
N ALA A 53 19.40 51.70 -35.02
CA ALA A 53 18.85 52.42 -33.86
C ALA A 53 18.70 51.40 -32.70
N GLU A 54 19.31 51.69 -31.56
CA GLU A 54 19.41 50.83 -30.40
C GLU A 54 18.00 50.32 -29.98
N PRO A 55 17.58 49.10 -30.33
CA PRO A 55 16.54 48.47 -29.52
C PRO A 55 17.20 48.05 -28.22
N ASP A 56 16.55 48.24 -27.09
CA ASP A 56 16.88 47.57 -25.83
C ASP A 56 16.81 46.06 -26.07
N ILE A 57 17.93 45.48 -26.51
CA ILE A 57 17.99 44.05 -26.78
C ILE A 57 18.00 43.34 -25.43
N LYS A 58 16.84 42.91 -25.02
CA LYS A 58 16.71 42.07 -23.84
C LYS A 58 17.39 40.73 -24.09
N LYS A 59 18.00 40.19 -23.04
CA LYS A 59 18.55 38.84 -23.05
C LYS A 59 17.46 37.84 -23.44
N GLU A 60 17.70 37.04 -24.48
CA GLU A 60 16.76 36.05 -24.98
C GLU A 60 17.44 34.75 -25.39
N ILE A 61 16.67 33.65 -25.36
CA ILE A 61 17.06 32.32 -25.79
C ILE A 61 16.54 32.05 -27.19
N PHE A 62 17.39 31.49 -28.04
CA PHE A 62 17.05 31.03 -29.38
C PHE A 62 17.63 29.66 -29.68
N PHE A 63 17.10 28.98 -30.71
CA PHE A 63 17.53 27.65 -31.13
C PHE A 63 18.15 27.72 -32.52
N TYR A 64 19.34 27.16 -32.65
CA TYR A 64 20.06 27.11 -33.91
C TYR A 64 20.90 25.81 -34.01
N GLU A 65 20.88 25.13 -35.17
CA GLU A 65 21.64 23.89 -35.45
C GLU A 65 21.57 22.84 -34.33
N ASN A 66 20.37 22.57 -33.86
CA ASN A 66 20.10 21.64 -32.74
C ASN A 66 20.80 21.99 -31.40
N CYS A 67 21.10 23.26 -31.20
CA CYS A 67 21.65 23.77 -29.95
C CYS A 67 20.81 24.94 -29.43
N THR A 68 20.90 25.16 -28.13
CA THR A 68 20.25 26.28 -27.45
C THR A 68 21.30 27.36 -27.17
N TYR A 69 21.00 28.57 -27.57
CA TYR A 69 21.86 29.75 -27.40
C TYR A 69 21.10 30.84 -26.65
N CYS A 70 21.87 31.73 -26.04
CA CYS A 70 21.37 32.98 -25.48
C CYS A 70 22.14 34.13 -26.09
N TYR A 71 21.48 35.22 -26.39
CA TYR A 71 22.14 36.47 -26.68
C TYR A 71 21.83 37.51 -25.58
N SER A 72 22.79 38.38 -25.33
CA SER A 72 22.66 39.55 -24.46
C SER A 72 23.42 40.73 -25.08
N GLN A 73 22.93 41.94 -24.87
CA GLN A 73 23.64 43.14 -25.26
C GLN A 73 24.59 43.57 -24.16
N ASN A 74 25.83 43.81 -24.54
CA ASN A 74 26.86 44.35 -23.67
C ASN A 74 27.50 45.58 -24.34
N TYR A 75 28.01 46.49 -23.53
CA TYR A 75 28.75 47.64 -23.99
C TYR A 75 30.23 47.40 -23.75
N VAL A 76 31.03 47.32 -24.84
CA VAL A 76 32.44 46.94 -24.76
C VAL A 76 33.32 48.11 -25.17
N GLY A 77 34.40 48.31 -24.41
CA GLY A 77 35.41 49.33 -24.67
C GLY A 77 35.11 50.73 -24.10
N LYS A 78 36.09 51.66 -24.20
CA LYS A 78 35.95 53.04 -23.75
C LYS A 78 34.82 53.80 -24.45
N ASP A 79 34.56 53.46 -25.69
CA ASP A 79 33.54 54.09 -26.55
C ASP A 79 32.14 53.51 -26.39
N LYS A 80 31.93 52.63 -25.37
CA LYS A 80 30.64 51.97 -25.12
C LYS A 80 29.95 51.45 -26.38
N THR A 81 30.71 50.79 -27.25
CA THR A 81 30.14 50.20 -28.49
C THR A 81 29.16 49.10 -28.13
N PRO A 82 27.91 49.19 -28.56
CA PRO A 82 26.95 48.11 -28.32
C PRO A 82 27.38 46.83 -29.04
N THR A 83 27.48 45.77 -28.28
CA THR A 83 27.96 44.48 -28.75
C THR A 83 26.99 43.40 -28.29
N VAL A 84 26.54 42.55 -29.20
CA VAL A 84 25.75 41.39 -28.83
C VAL A 84 26.67 40.23 -28.53
N VAL A 85 26.54 39.70 -27.33
CA VAL A 85 27.28 38.49 -26.92
C VAL A 85 26.33 37.29 -27.05
N ILE A 86 26.78 36.30 -27.78
CA ILE A 86 26.08 35.04 -27.98
C ILE A 86 26.78 33.94 -27.20
N LYS A 87 26.06 33.22 -26.39
CA LYS A 87 26.54 32.12 -25.56
C LYS A 87 25.78 30.85 -25.86
N LYS A 88 26.50 29.76 -26.13
CA LYS A 88 25.86 28.43 -26.22
C LYS A 88 25.50 27.90 -24.85
N LEU A 89 24.23 27.64 -24.61
CA LEU A 89 23.70 27.23 -23.32
C LEU A 89 23.57 25.72 -23.19
N VAL A 90 23.09 25.05 -24.25
CA VAL A 90 22.82 23.61 -24.23
C VAL A 90 23.22 23.02 -25.58
N ASN A 91 23.86 21.85 -25.60
CA ASN A 91 24.15 21.08 -26.79
C ASN A 91 22.94 20.30 -27.35
N GLY A 92 21.76 20.83 -27.17
CA GLY A 92 20.50 20.28 -27.64
C GLY A 92 19.42 21.34 -27.69
N VAL A 93 18.33 21.06 -28.39
CA VAL A 93 17.11 21.86 -28.43
C VAL A 93 16.02 21.13 -27.65
N PRO A 94 15.44 21.75 -26.63
CA PRO A 94 14.37 21.12 -25.86
C PRO A 94 13.04 21.19 -26.59
N PHE A 95 12.28 20.11 -26.51
CA PHE A 95 10.90 20.02 -26.95
C PHE A 95 10.03 19.57 -25.77
N LYS A 96 8.94 20.26 -25.55
CA LYS A 96 7.94 19.82 -24.58
C LYS A 96 7.09 18.76 -25.26
N VAL A 97 7.16 17.53 -24.74
CA VAL A 97 6.44 16.38 -25.28
C VAL A 97 5.06 16.29 -24.64
N ASP A 98 4.98 16.58 -23.34
CA ASP A 98 3.80 16.31 -22.58
C ASP A 98 3.79 17.18 -21.31
N LEU A 99 2.60 17.60 -20.88
CA LEU A 99 2.34 18.19 -19.57
C LEU A 99 1.68 17.13 -18.72
N GLN A 100 2.44 16.53 -17.81
CA GLN A 100 1.93 15.50 -16.92
C GLN A 100 1.35 16.15 -15.66
N LEU A 101 0.07 15.95 -15.43
CA LEU A 101 -0.58 16.29 -14.16
C LEU A 101 -0.51 15.08 -13.24
N LEU A 102 0.33 15.17 -12.24
CA LEU A 102 0.53 14.13 -11.25
C LEU A 102 -0.61 14.20 -10.23
N ILE A 103 -1.50 13.21 -10.28
CA ILE A 103 -2.65 13.11 -9.41
C ILE A 103 -2.30 12.18 -8.25
N SER A 104 -2.32 12.73 -7.05
CA SER A 104 -2.30 11.97 -5.79
C SER A 104 -3.72 11.83 -5.25
N ASN A 105 -3.94 10.84 -4.39
CA ASN A 105 -5.23 10.64 -3.78
C ASN A 105 -5.68 11.87 -2.98
N ASN A 106 -6.94 12.30 -3.17
CA ASN A 106 -7.50 13.56 -2.66
C ASN A 106 -7.71 13.64 -1.13
N ARG A 107 -7.21 12.71 -0.33
CA ARG A 107 -7.31 12.82 1.12
C ARG A 107 -6.57 14.02 1.72
N THR A 108 -5.63 14.59 0.97
CA THR A 108 -4.75 15.66 1.46
C THR A 108 -5.02 17.02 0.83
N GLU A 109 -6.08 17.22 0.06
CA GLU A 109 -6.36 18.47 -0.68
C GLU A 109 -5.17 18.96 -1.53
N GLU A 110 -4.22 18.08 -1.84
CA GLU A 110 -3.06 18.45 -2.65
C GLU A 110 -3.51 18.73 -4.09
N LYS A 111 -3.26 19.94 -4.53
CA LYS A 111 -3.47 20.31 -5.94
C LYS A 111 -2.59 19.42 -6.83
N PRO A 112 -3.09 19.02 -8.02
CA PRO A 112 -2.29 18.26 -8.96
C PRO A 112 -0.95 18.94 -9.23
N VAL A 113 0.15 18.20 -9.09
CA VAL A 113 1.48 18.73 -9.38
C VAL A 113 1.75 18.59 -10.87
N ALA A 114 1.90 19.72 -11.55
CA ALA A 114 2.23 19.73 -12.96
C ALA A 114 3.72 19.42 -13.17
N THR A 115 4.01 18.34 -13.88
CA THR A 115 5.36 17.95 -14.31
C THR A 115 5.47 18.10 -15.82
N ILE A 116 6.51 18.78 -16.28
CA ILE A 116 6.76 18.92 -17.71
C ILE A 116 7.64 17.76 -18.18
N CYS A 117 7.18 17.04 -19.19
CA CYS A 117 7.99 16.06 -19.89
C CYS A 117 8.67 16.72 -21.08
N ILE A 118 9.99 16.74 -21.11
CA ILE A 118 10.79 17.30 -22.19
C ILE A 118 11.70 16.25 -22.81
N VAL A 119 12.03 16.46 -24.08
CA VAL A 119 13.04 15.70 -24.82
C VAL A 119 13.96 16.70 -25.49
N PHE A 120 15.26 16.44 -25.52
CA PHE A 120 16.21 17.25 -26.26
C PHE A 120 16.55 16.57 -27.57
N LYS A 121 16.49 17.32 -28.66
CA LYS A 121 17.13 16.94 -29.93
C LYS A 121 18.58 17.38 -29.85
N LEU A 122 19.48 16.42 -29.81
CA LEU A 122 20.93 16.68 -29.70
C LEU A 122 21.52 17.19 -31.01
N ASN A 123 22.73 17.77 -30.95
CA ASN A 123 23.48 18.27 -32.11
C ASN A 123 23.71 17.21 -33.21
N ASN A 124 23.74 15.93 -32.87
CA ASN A 124 23.82 14.80 -33.81
C ASN A 124 22.46 14.35 -34.35
N GLY A 125 21.37 15.10 -34.10
CA GLY A 125 20.01 14.79 -34.54
C GLY A 125 19.27 13.73 -33.73
N LYS A 126 19.93 13.04 -32.79
CA LYS A 126 19.30 12.04 -31.95
C LYS A 126 18.46 12.69 -30.84
N LEU A 127 17.41 11.99 -30.42
CA LEU A 127 16.59 12.41 -29.29
C LEU A 127 17.17 11.90 -27.97
N SER A 128 17.08 12.72 -26.94
CA SER A 128 17.34 12.27 -25.58
C SER A 128 16.20 11.33 -25.09
N LYS A 129 16.44 10.64 -24.00
CA LYS A 129 15.33 10.02 -23.27
C LYS A 129 14.42 11.11 -22.69
N PRO A 130 13.12 10.82 -22.46
CA PRO A 130 12.21 11.75 -21.79
C PRO A 130 12.74 12.14 -20.40
N ILE A 131 12.65 13.42 -20.10
CA ILE A 131 13.08 14.03 -18.84
C ILE A 131 11.87 14.65 -18.18
N LEU A 132 11.59 14.26 -16.95
CA LEU A 132 10.48 14.80 -16.16
C LEU A 132 11.00 15.93 -15.26
N LEU A 133 10.42 17.11 -15.43
CA LEU A 133 10.73 18.30 -14.64
C LEU A 133 9.58 18.57 -13.66
N ASP A 134 9.78 18.24 -12.41
CA ASP A 134 8.89 18.57 -11.31
C ASP A 134 8.97 20.07 -10.93
N SER A 135 8.26 20.48 -9.90
CA SER A 135 8.27 21.87 -9.44
C SER A 135 9.67 22.36 -9.04
N ARG A 136 10.49 21.52 -8.42
CA ARG A 136 11.85 21.85 -7.99
C ARG A 136 12.78 22.00 -9.18
N ALA A 137 12.77 21.06 -10.11
CA ALA A 137 13.55 21.11 -11.32
C ALA A 137 13.17 22.29 -12.23
N LYS A 138 11.95 22.84 -12.12
CA LYS A 138 11.52 24.06 -12.83
C LYS A 138 11.97 25.36 -12.19
N THR A 139 12.32 25.34 -10.91
CA THR A 139 12.66 26.54 -10.13
C THR A 139 14.12 26.63 -9.74
N LYS A 140 14.84 25.49 -9.74
CA LYS A 140 16.22 25.43 -9.27
C LYS A 140 17.12 24.74 -10.32
N TYR A 141 18.14 25.44 -10.76
CA TYR A 141 19.06 24.96 -11.81
C TYR A 141 19.75 23.64 -11.45
N SER A 142 20.22 23.47 -10.22
CA SER A 142 20.86 22.22 -9.78
C SER A 142 19.94 21.01 -9.87
N ASP A 143 18.65 21.18 -9.54
CA ASP A 143 17.66 20.11 -9.60
C ASP A 143 17.27 19.80 -11.04
N PHE A 144 17.24 20.82 -11.90
CA PHE A 144 17.08 20.64 -13.35
C PHE A 144 18.24 19.80 -13.95
N VAL A 145 19.49 20.15 -13.63
CA VAL A 145 20.67 19.39 -14.08
C VAL A 145 20.63 17.96 -13.56
N HIS A 146 20.23 17.78 -12.30
CA HIS A 146 20.09 16.45 -11.73
C HIS A 146 19.02 15.60 -12.45
N ALA A 147 17.85 16.16 -12.74
CA ALA A 147 16.79 15.50 -13.47
C ALA A 147 17.23 15.11 -14.90
N THR A 148 17.97 16.00 -15.57
CA THR A 148 18.49 15.75 -16.92
C THR A 148 19.59 14.70 -16.94
N ASN A 149 20.50 14.70 -15.98
CA ASN A 149 21.60 13.73 -15.88
C ASN A 149 21.10 12.31 -15.61
N LYS A 150 20.03 12.15 -14.83
CA LYS A 150 19.39 10.83 -14.63
C LYS A 150 18.90 10.20 -15.94
N SER A 151 18.51 11.03 -16.89
CA SER A 151 17.91 10.57 -18.15
C SER A 151 18.93 10.47 -19.28
N ASN A 152 19.94 11.34 -19.32
CA ASN A 152 20.90 11.38 -20.41
C ASN A 152 22.22 12.08 -20.05
N ASN A 153 23.30 11.31 -19.92
CA ASN A 153 24.64 11.81 -19.60
C ASN A 153 25.32 12.61 -20.73
N ARG A 154 24.69 12.79 -21.91
CA ARG A 154 25.27 13.49 -23.07
C ARG A 154 24.87 14.95 -23.19
N LEU A 155 23.92 15.40 -22.35
CA LEU A 155 23.53 16.80 -22.30
C LEU A 155 24.56 17.60 -21.51
N GLN A 156 24.98 18.71 -22.08
CA GLN A 156 25.88 19.68 -21.45
C GLN A 156 25.15 21.00 -21.30
N PHE A 157 25.23 21.58 -20.12
CA PHE A 157 24.57 22.84 -19.75
C PHE A 157 25.60 23.87 -19.32
N ASN A 158 25.43 25.12 -19.82
CA ASN A 158 26.19 26.28 -19.43
C ASN A 158 25.21 27.45 -19.17
N LEU A 159 24.30 27.22 -18.21
CA LEU A 159 23.27 28.17 -17.84
C LEU A 159 23.71 28.94 -16.56
N ASP A 160 23.49 30.23 -16.57
CA ASP A 160 23.38 31.02 -15.36
C ASP A 160 21.90 31.07 -14.92
N ASP A 161 21.63 31.57 -13.74
CA ASP A 161 20.27 31.57 -13.16
C ASP A 161 19.26 32.31 -14.06
N GLU A 162 19.68 33.43 -14.66
CA GLU A 162 18.83 34.20 -15.55
C GLU A 162 18.52 33.44 -16.85
N SER A 163 19.52 32.82 -17.46
CA SER A 163 19.35 31.99 -18.66
C SER A 163 18.51 30.76 -18.38
N PHE A 164 18.63 30.22 -17.18
CA PHE A 164 17.77 29.10 -16.72
C PHE A 164 16.31 29.54 -16.61
N ILE A 165 16.02 30.69 -15.99
CA ILE A 165 14.67 31.24 -15.89
C ILE A 165 14.08 31.45 -17.29
N LEU A 166 14.82 32.08 -18.21
CA LEU A 166 14.39 32.30 -19.59
C LEU A 166 14.12 30.96 -20.34
N LEU A 167 14.93 29.93 -20.09
CA LEU A 167 14.69 28.60 -20.67
C LEU A 167 13.38 28.00 -20.13
N MET A 168 13.13 28.09 -18.82
CA MET A 168 11.90 27.60 -18.21
C MET A 168 10.67 28.36 -18.70
N GLU A 169 10.76 29.68 -18.85
CA GLU A 169 9.67 30.49 -19.44
C GLU A 169 9.34 30.07 -20.87
N LYS A 170 10.36 29.81 -21.69
CA LYS A 170 10.16 29.30 -23.04
C LYS A 170 9.52 27.91 -23.05
N LEU A 171 10.01 27.01 -22.22
CA LEU A 171 9.43 25.66 -22.07
C LEU A 171 7.97 25.71 -21.62
N ASN A 172 7.63 26.59 -20.70
CA ASN A 172 6.25 26.75 -20.23
C ASN A 172 5.32 27.26 -21.34
N LYS A 173 5.79 28.10 -22.26
CA LYS A 173 4.99 28.65 -23.38
C LYS A 173 4.80 27.63 -24.52
N LEU A 174 5.57 26.57 -24.58
CA LEU A 174 5.39 25.52 -25.59
C LEU A 174 4.07 24.77 -25.32
N LYS A 175 3.28 24.60 -26.38
CA LYS A 175 2.08 23.78 -26.31
C LYS A 175 2.46 22.30 -26.21
N ALA A 176 1.75 21.55 -25.41
CA ALA A 176 1.85 20.10 -25.35
C ALA A 176 0.50 19.54 -24.89
N ASP A 177 0.25 18.30 -25.24
CA ASP A 177 -0.89 17.58 -24.74
C ASP A 177 -0.77 17.40 -23.22
N THR A 178 -1.89 17.34 -22.55
CA THR A 178 -1.92 17.11 -21.11
C THR A 178 -2.25 15.65 -20.87
N THR A 179 -1.35 14.96 -20.15
CA THR A 179 -1.54 13.57 -19.76
C THR A 179 -1.75 13.50 -18.24
N LEU A 180 -2.77 12.78 -17.81
CA LEU A 180 -2.98 12.50 -16.40
C LEU A 180 -2.05 11.37 -15.97
N VAL A 181 -1.28 11.59 -14.91
CA VAL A 181 -0.40 10.58 -14.32
C VAL A 181 -0.83 10.31 -12.90
N PHE A 182 -1.22 9.09 -12.63
CA PHE A 182 -1.63 8.67 -11.29
C PHE A 182 -0.45 8.07 -10.53
N LYS A 183 -0.27 8.51 -9.29
CA LYS A 183 0.71 7.94 -8.36
C LYS A 183 0.22 6.63 -7.76
N ASN A 184 -1.08 6.45 -7.68
CA ASN A 184 -1.74 5.38 -6.96
C ASN A 184 -2.59 4.55 -7.90
N ALA A 185 -2.53 3.23 -7.75
CA ALA A 185 -3.48 2.31 -8.37
C ALA A 185 -4.67 2.08 -7.43
N GLY A 186 -5.79 1.61 -7.96
CA GLY A 186 -6.99 1.29 -7.21
C GLY A 186 -8.08 2.35 -7.32
N ASN A 187 -9.03 2.36 -6.40
CA ASN A 187 -10.14 3.30 -6.44
C ASN A 187 -9.67 4.70 -6.03
N VAL A 188 -9.82 5.66 -6.91
CA VAL A 188 -9.35 7.04 -6.74
C VAL A 188 -10.52 8.00 -6.98
N LYS A 189 -10.63 9.02 -6.12
CA LYS A 189 -11.50 10.18 -6.32
C LYS A 189 -10.62 11.36 -6.68
N TYR A 190 -10.91 12.02 -7.79
CA TYR A 190 -10.14 13.19 -8.19
C TYR A 190 -10.98 14.15 -9.02
N GLN A 191 -10.56 15.39 -9.05
CA GLN A 191 -11.10 16.41 -9.95
C GLN A 191 -10.05 16.73 -11.02
N ASP A 192 -10.43 16.64 -12.30
CA ASP A 192 -9.52 17.01 -13.37
C ASP A 192 -9.40 18.55 -13.47
N PHE A 193 -8.46 19.02 -14.30
CA PHE A 193 -8.24 20.45 -14.51
C PHE A 193 -9.39 21.17 -15.23
N LYS A 194 -10.35 20.42 -15.82
CA LYS A 194 -11.58 20.95 -16.42
C LYS A 194 -12.72 21.07 -15.39
N GLY A 195 -12.46 20.65 -14.14
CA GLY A 195 -13.44 20.68 -13.07
C GLY A 195 -14.36 19.46 -13.02
N ARG A 196 -14.16 18.43 -13.89
CA ARG A 196 -14.93 17.19 -13.82
C ARG A 196 -14.49 16.39 -12.61
N LEU A 197 -15.44 16.02 -11.76
CA LEU A 197 -15.22 15.20 -10.59
C LEU A 197 -15.41 13.72 -10.94
N TYR A 198 -14.39 12.92 -10.70
CA TYR A 198 -14.40 11.47 -10.82
C TYR A 198 -14.52 10.86 -9.43
N GLN A 199 -15.65 10.23 -9.14
CA GLN A 199 -15.96 9.75 -7.79
C GLN A 199 -15.59 8.28 -7.55
N ASN A 200 -15.71 7.43 -8.57
CA ASN A 200 -15.46 6.00 -8.49
C ASN A 200 -14.67 5.56 -9.72
N CYS A 201 -13.38 5.88 -9.74
CA CYS A 201 -12.47 5.45 -10.78
C CYS A 201 -11.49 4.42 -10.26
N TYR A 202 -11.41 3.26 -10.87
CA TYR A 202 -10.39 2.28 -10.57
C TYR A 202 -9.24 2.39 -11.55
N ILE A 203 -8.07 2.73 -11.03
CA ILE A 203 -6.84 2.89 -11.81
C ILE A 203 -6.09 1.58 -11.83
N SER A 204 -5.85 1.06 -13.02
CA SER A 204 -5.14 -0.20 -13.26
C SER A 204 -4.12 -0.06 -14.40
N SER A 205 -3.35 -1.10 -14.67
CA SER A 205 -2.44 -1.11 -15.84
C SER A 205 -3.18 -1.10 -17.18
N ASN A 206 -4.48 -1.44 -17.19
CA ASN A 206 -5.31 -1.39 -18.40
C ASN A 206 -5.87 0.01 -18.70
N GLY A 207 -5.90 0.89 -17.71
CA GLY A 207 -6.53 2.17 -17.89
C GLY A 207 -7.38 2.60 -16.69
N ILE A 208 -8.18 3.66 -16.87
CA ILE A 208 -9.20 4.12 -15.93
C ILE A 208 -10.49 3.35 -16.19
N ILE A 209 -11.02 2.76 -15.13
CA ILE A 209 -12.29 2.04 -15.16
C ILE A 209 -13.28 2.86 -14.33
N GLU A 210 -14.35 3.29 -14.95
CA GLU A 210 -15.37 4.13 -14.35
C GLU A 210 -16.74 3.49 -14.59
N ALA A 211 -17.62 3.50 -13.59
CA ALA A 211 -19.03 3.19 -13.78
C ALA A 211 -19.83 4.49 -13.91
N ASP A 212 -20.69 4.58 -14.91
CA ASP A 212 -21.64 5.69 -15.06
C ASP A 212 -22.86 5.55 -14.13
N GLU A 213 -23.78 6.51 -14.19
CA GLU A 213 -25.00 6.54 -13.38
C GLU A 213 -25.92 5.33 -13.63
N ASP A 214 -25.88 4.76 -14.83
CA ASP A 214 -26.62 3.56 -15.22
C ASP A 214 -25.88 2.25 -14.83
N GLY A 215 -24.69 2.36 -14.24
CA GLY A 215 -23.84 1.23 -13.85
C GLY A 215 -23.13 0.59 -15.04
N ILE A 216 -22.99 1.29 -16.17
CA ILE A 216 -22.22 0.84 -17.32
C ILE A 216 -20.74 1.14 -17.05
N VAL A 217 -19.91 0.13 -17.23
CA VAL A 217 -18.47 0.26 -17.02
C VAL A 217 -17.79 0.74 -18.29
N HIS A 218 -17.16 1.89 -18.19
CA HIS A 218 -16.35 2.48 -19.24
C HIS A 218 -14.87 2.28 -18.96
N VAL A 219 -14.06 2.13 -20.02
CA VAL A 219 -12.61 1.98 -19.93
C VAL A 219 -11.95 3.04 -20.79
N ASP A 220 -11.13 3.89 -20.18
CA ASP A 220 -10.28 4.85 -20.89
C ASP A 220 -8.83 4.38 -20.86
N GLU A 221 -8.37 3.76 -21.95
CA GLU A 221 -7.01 3.29 -22.10
C GLU A 221 -6.02 4.42 -22.45
N SER A 222 -6.51 5.55 -22.96
CA SER A 222 -5.67 6.60 -23.55
C SER A 222 -5.09 7.58 -22.53
N ALA A 223 -5.69 7.66 -21.35
CA ALA A 223 -5.45 8.76 -20.41
C ALA A 223 -4.37 8.49 -19.35
N ILE A 224 -3.77 7.28 -19.29
CA ILE A 224 -2.96 6.93 -18.13
C ILE A 224 -1.51 6.66 -18.48
N LYS A 225 -0.63 7.42 -17.84
CA LYS A 225 0.70 6.95 -17.47
C LYS A 225 0.74 6.77 -15.97
N LEU A 226 0.99 5.55 -15.53
CA LEU A 226 1.43 5.29 -14.18
C LEU A 226 2.95 5.52 -14.12
N ASP A 227 3.43 6.01 -13.00
CA ASP A 227 4.85 6.25 -12.78
C ASP A 227 5.65 4.99 -13.16
N ASP A 228 6.59 5.13 -14.10
CA ASP A 228 7.38 4.02 -14.67
C ASP A 228 8.10 3.15 -13.62
N SER A 229 8.31 3.68 -12.42
CA SER A 229 8.89 2.92 -11.29
C SER A 229 8.00 1.78 -10.77
N TYR A 230 6.76 1.65 -11.27
CA TYR A 230 5.75 0.73 -10.74
C TYR A 230 5.08 -0.18 -11.77
N LYS A 231 5.43 -0.09 -13.06
CA LYS A 231 4.74 -0.81 -14.14
C LYS A 231 4.56 -2.31 -13.89
N ASP A 232 5.55 -2.96 -13.29
CA ASP A 232 5.52 -4.41 -13.05
C ASP A 232 4.71 -4.82 -11.80
N LYS A 233 4.16 -3.83 -11.05
CA LYS A 233 3.49 -4.05 -9.76
C LYS A 233 2.07 -3.50 -9.72
N LEU A 234 1.53 -3.16 -10.87
CA LEU A 234 0.19 -2.59 -10.95
C LEU A 234 -0.86 -3.68 -11.13
N PRO A 235 -2.06 -3.49 -10.57
CA PRO A 235 -3.16 -4.39 -10.84
C PRO A 235 -3.55 -4.34 -12.31
N LYS A 236 -3.92 -5.49 -12.86
CA LYS A 236 -4.50 -5.61 -14.20
C LYS A 236 -5.88 -6.25 -14.08
N LEU A 237 -6.93 -5.53 -14.44
CA LEU A 237 -8.27 -6.07 -14.40
C LEU A 237 -8.57 -6.86 -15.67
N TYR A 238 -9.33 -7.93 -15.51
CA TYR A 238 -9.89 -8.68 -16.65
C TYR A 238 -11.12 -7.94 -17.16
N LEU A 239 -11.05 -7.40 -18.38
CA LEU A 239 -12.09 -6.52 -18.93
C LEU A 239 -12.98 -7.21 -19.98
N ASP A 240 -12.59 -8.37 -20.49
CA ASP A 240 -13.40 -9.11 -21.46
C ASP A 240 -14.76 -9.48 -20.87
N LYS A 241 -15.75 -9.54 -21.74
CA LYS A 241 -17.11 -9.91 -21.34
C LYS A 241 -17.16 -11.36 -20.88
N ILE A 242 -17.49 -11.57 -19.62
CA ILE A 242 -17.66 -12.90 -19.00
C ILE A 242 -18.94 -12.95 -18.19
N ASP A 243 -19.43 -14.12 -17.95
CA ASP A 243 -20.48 -14.34 -16.96
C ASP A 243 -19.87 -14.36 -15.56
N VAL A 244 -19.90 -13.18 -14.89
CA VAL A 244 -19.38 -13.01 -13.53
C VAL A 244 -20.19 -13.79 -12.52
N LYS A 245 -21.48 -13.97 -12.78
CA LYS A 245 -22.37 -14.76 -11.92
C LYS A 245 -21.94 -16.22 -11.88
N ASP A 246 -21.77 -16.84 -13.06
CA ASP A 246 -21.29 -18.24 -13.17
C ASP A 246 -19.89 -18.41 -12.57
N LEU A 247 -18.99 -17.45 -12.83
CA LEU A 247 -17.64 -17.46 -12.26
C LEU A 247 -17.66 -17.49 -10.74
N LEU A 248 -18.46 -16.61 -10.11
CA LEU A 248 -18.56 -16.52 -8.65
C LEU A 248 -19.29 -17.72 -8.04
N GLN A 249 -20.34 -18.23 -8.69
CA GLN A 249 -21.03 -19.43 -8.21
C GLN A 249 -20.08 -20.62 -8.12
N LYS A 250 -19.30 -20.86 -9.18
CA LYS A 250 -18.28 -21.92 -9.20
C LYS A 250 -17.22 -21.70 -8.12
N PHE A 251 -16.75 -20.47 -7.99
CA PHE A 251 -15.77 -20.12 -6.97
C PHE A 251 -16.31 -20.35 -5.55
N PHE A 252 -17.50 -19.88 -5.20
CA PHE A 252 -18.08 -20.07 -3.88
C PHE A 252 -18.34 -21.54 -3.56
N SER A 253 -18.89 -22.29 -4.51
CA SER A 253 -19.10 -23.73 -4.34
C SER A 253 -17.79 -24.48 -4.07
N GLN A 254 -16.73 -24.16 -4.79
CA GLN A 254 -15.41 -24.74 -4.57
C GLN A 254 -14.77 -24.25 -3.25
N ALA A 255 -14.92 -22.98 -2.89
CA ALA A 255 -14.42 -22.43 -1.65
C ALA A 255 -15.07 -23.05 -0.40
N GLU A 256 -16.38 -23.37 -0.45
CA GLU A 256 -17.05 -24.11 0.63
C GLU A 256 -16.42 -25.49 0.84
N GLN A 257 -16.07 -26.18 -0.25
CA GLN A 257 -15.42 -27.49 -0.18
C GLN A 257 -13.97 -27.36 0.34
N VAL A 258 -13.21 -26.41 -0.20
CA VAL A 258 -11.81 -26.19 0.20
C VAL A 258 -11.71 -25.81 1.67
N TYR A 259 -12.52 -24.85 2.12
CA TYR A 259 -12.48 -24.32 3.49
C TYR A 259 -13.47 -25.00 4.45
N ARG A 260 -14.02 -26.16 4.08
CA ARG A 260 -14.95 -26.95 4.92
C ARG A 260 -16.09 -26.10 5.49
N GLN A 261 -16.71 -25.28 4.63
CA GLN A 261 -17.83 -24.40 4.98
C GLN A 261 -17.55 -23.40 6.11
N ARG A 262 -16.28 -23.03 6.32
CA ARG A 262 -15.89 -22.05 7.34
C ARG A 262 -16.33 -20.65 6.97
N PHE A 263 -17.21 -20.11 7.78
CA PHE A 263 -17.86 -18.83 7.50
C PHE A 263 -16.94 -17.62 7.66
N ASP A 264 -15.98 -17.68 8.58
CA ASP A 264 -14.97 -16.64 8.83
C ASP A 264 -14.11 -16.32 7.57
N VAL A 265 -13.86 -17.32 6.72
CA VAL A 265 -13.17 -17.12 5.43
C VAL A 265 -14.02 -16.29 4.47
N PHE A 266 -15.32 -16.52 4.44
CA PHE A 266 -16.23 -15.74 3.58
C PHE A 266 -16.44 -14.32 4.11
N LEU A 267 -16.43 -14.12 5.43
CA LEU A 267 -16.39 -12.78 6.01
C LEU A 267 -15.09 -12.02 5.62
N ALA A 268 -13.95 -12.71 5.61
CA ALA A 268 -12.70 -12.11 5.14
C ALA A 268 -12.77 -11.70 3.66
N LEU A 269 -13.38 -12.51 2.80
CA LEU A 269 -13.61 -12.15 1.39
C LEU A 269 -14.54 -10.94 1.28
N GLY A 270 -15.62 -10.91 2.04
CA GLY A 270 -16.53 -9.77 2.12
C GLY A 270 -15.82 -8.49 2.56
N ALA A 271 -15.08 -8.54 3.67
CA ALA A 271 -14.29 -7.40 4.12
C ALA A 271 -13.26 -6.95 3.07
N SER A 272 -12.62 -7.90 2.39
CA SER A 272 -11.62 -7.58 1.36
C SER A 272 -12.21 -6.77 0.22
N VAL A 273 -13.36 -7.15 -0.33
CA VAL A 273 -13.99 -6.42 -1.44
C VAL A 273 -14.54 -5.07 -1.01
N MET A 274 -14.96 -4.92 0.25
CA MET A 274 -15.40 -3.63 0.79
C MET A 274 -14.26 -2.61 0.88
N THR A 275 -13.00 -3.04 0.78
CA THR A 275 -11.85 -2.12 0.74
C THR A 275 -11.95 -1.11 -0.40
N ILE A 276 -12.63 -1.44 -1.51
CA ILE A 276 -12.87 -0.52 -2.64
C ILE A 276 -13.58 0.75 -2.17
N PHE A 277 -14.44 0.65 -1.15
CA PHE A 277 -15.23 1.75 -0.61
C PHE A 277 -14.67 2.30 0.70
N ILE A 278 -13.42 1.97 1.02
CA ILE A 278 -12.81 2.26 2.33
C ILE A 278 -12.86 3.75 2.69
N ASP A 279 -12.68 4.64 1.71
CA ASP A 279 -12.72 6.09 1.92
C ASP A 279 -14.10 6.58 2.38
N ASP A 280 -15.16 6.01 1.82
CA ASP A 280 -16.53 6.34 2.20
C ASP A 280 -16.89 5.74 3.55
N ILE A 281 -16.40 4.54 3.83
CA ILE A 281 -16.60 3.86 5.12
C ILE A 281 -15.93 4.65 6.24
N TRP A 282 -14.69 5.10 6.06
CA TRP A 282 -13.98 5.92 7.07
C TRP A 282 -14.64 7.29 7.36
N GLN A 283 -15.45 7.81 6.43
CA GLN A 283 -16.20 9.05 6.67
C GLN A 283 -17.38 8.85 7.63
N ARG A 284 -17.93 7.66 7.71
CA ARG A 284 -19.16 7.37 8.47
C ARG A 284 -18.93 6.46 9.67
N TYR A 285 -17.92 5.60 9.63
CA TYR A 285 -17.60 4.61 10.64
C TYR A 285 -16.24 4.91 11.30
N PRO A 286 -16.04 4.45 12.55
CA PRO A 286 -14.80 4.76 13.29
C PRO A 286 -13.55 4.12 12.69
N GLY A 287 -13.72 3.17 11.76
CA GLY A 287 -12.62 2.51 11.09
C GLY A 287 -13.06 1.43 10.12
N PHE A 288 -12.07 0.82 9.48
CA PHE A 288 -12.24 -0.31 8.60
C PHE A 288 -11.44 -1.51 9.13
N PRO A 289 -12.01 -2.74 9.22
CA PRO A 289 -11.34 -3.87 9.85
C PRO A 289 -10.04 -4.25 9.15
N VAL A 290 -9.01 -4.49 9.94
CA VAL A 290 -7.79 -5.14 9.48
C VAL A 290 -8.02 -6.65 9.51
N ILE A 291 -7.91 -7.32 8.39
CA ILE A 291 -8.14 -8.77 8.32
C ILE A 291 -6.92 -9.50 8.86
N TYR A 292 -7.11 -10.37 9.84
CA TYR A 292 -6.03 -11.08 10.49
C TYR A 292 -6.19 -12.60 10.40
N LEU A 293 -5.45 -13.20 9.46
CA LEU A 293 -5.45 -14.64 9.21
C LEU A 293 -4.44 -15.31 10.14
N TYR A 294 -4.87 -16.17 11.05
CA TYR A 294 -3.97 -16.81 11.98
C TYR A 294 -4.23 -18.31 12.13
N GLY A 295 -3.26 -19.04 12.63
CA GLY A 295 -3.36 -20.47 12.88
C GLY A 295 -2.23 -21.28 12.27
N ALA A 296 -2.40 -22.60 12.18
CA ALA A 296 -1.38 -23.55 11.80
C ALA A 296 -0.78 -23.27 10.40
N THR A 297 0.46 -23.65 10.20
CA THR A 297 1.14 -23.52 8.89
C THR A 297 0.49 -24.45 7.85
N LYS A 298 0.57 -24.07 6.57
CA LYS A 298 0.03 -24.85 5.42
C LYS A 298 -1.48 -25.11 5.46
N GLN A 299 -2.25 -24.30 6.20
CA GLN A 299 -3.71 -24.43 6.33
C GLN A 299 -4.50 -23.45 5.44
N GLY A 300 -3.93 -22.94 4.35
CA GLY A 300 -4.66 -22.16 3.36
C GLY A 300 -4.66 -20.64 3.54
N LYS A 301 -3.99 -20.07 4.56
CA LYS A 301 -3.86 -18.61 4.75
C LYS A 301 -3.33 -17.92 3.49
N SER A 302 -2.20 -18.39 2.97
CA SER A 302 -1.58 -17.82 1.77
C SER A 302 -2.38 -18.10 0.49
N ILE A 303 -3.22 -19.14 0.46
CA ILE A 303 -4.15 -19.40 -0.64
C ILE A 303 -5.22 -18.31 -0.65
N LEU A 304 -5.83 -18.01 0.50
CA LEU A 304 -6.82 -16.96 0.63
C LEU A 304 -6.23 -15.58 0.24
N GLN A 305 -5.02 -15.28 0.68
CA GLN A 305 -4.32 -14.06 0.25
C GLN A 305 -4.11 -14.01 -1.27
N GLY A 306 -3.77 -15.14 -1.89
CA GLY A 306 -3.63 -15.26 -3.35
C GLY A 306 -4.96 -15.00 -4.07
N ILE A 307 -6.06 -15.58 -3.60
CA ILE A 307 -7.41 -15.35 -4.12
C ILE A 307 -7.79 -13.87 -4.05
N ILE A 308 -7.58 -13.23 -2.89
CA ILE A 308 -7.84 -11.80 -2.72
C ILE A 308 -6.96 -10.98 -3.67
N SER A 309 -5.69 -11.34 -3.82
CA SER A 309 -4.77 -10.69 -4.76
C SER A 309 -5.33 -10.71 -6.19
N ASN A 310 -5.86 -11.85 -6.64
CA ASN A 310 -6.46 -11.98 -7.97
C ASN A 310 -7.73 -11.13 -8.12
N ILE A 311 -8.58 -11.03 -7.09
CA ILE A 311 -9.77 -10.16 -7.11
C ILE A 311 -9.36 -8.72 -7.42
N PHE A 312 -8.24 -8.25 -6.87
CA PHE A 312 -7.74 -6.90 -7.10
C PHE A 312 -6.83 -6.78 -8.34
N GLY A 313 -6.74 -7.81 -9.18
CA GLY A 313 -6.05 -7.77 -10.47
C GLY A 313 -4.54 -8.04 -10.41
N TYR A 314 -4.05 -8.67 -9.36
CA TYR A 314 -2.66 -9.12 -9.30
C TYR A 314 -2.55 -10.59 -9.68
N SER A 315 -1.86 -10.90 -10.77
CA SER A 315 -1.63 -12.28 -11.24
C SER A 315 -0.68 -13.05 -10.33
N ASN A 316 0.27 -12.35 -9.70
CA ASN A 316 1.18 -12.90 -8.71
C ASN A 316 0.85 -12.35 -7.33
N LYS A 317 1.09 -13.15 -6.30
CA LYS A 317 0.88 -12.73 -4.91
C LYS A 317 1.63 -11.43 -4.64
N ASN A 318 0.94 -10.29 -4.67
CA ASN A 318 1.53 -9.00 -4.30
C ASN A 318 1.65 -8.90 -2.77
N VAL A 319 2.36 -9.87 -2.21
CA VAL A 319 2.49 -10.08 -0.77
C VAL A 319 3.80 -9.51 -0.27
N SER A 320 3.76 -8.73 0.80
CA SER A 320 4.94 -8.32 1.56
C SER A 320 5.31 -9.41 2.56
N MET A 321 6.61 -9.60 2.76
CA MET A 321 7.07 -10.46 3.86
C MET A 321 6.88 -9.75 5.19
N GLY A 322 6.57 -10.49 6.25
CA GLY A 322 6.33 -9.96 7.59
C GLY A 322 7.53 -9.27 8.24
N ASN A 323 8.74 -9.48 7.70
CA ASN A 323 9.96 -8.80 8.10
C ASN A 323 10.26 -7.52 7.29
N SER A 324 9.34 -7.07 6.43
CA SER A 324 9.46 -5.79 5.73
C SER A 324 9.48 -4.64 6.74
N THR A 325 10.29 -3.61 6.47
CA THR A 325 10.33 -2.43 7.34
C THR A 325 8.98 -1.70 7.34
N ASP A 326 8.64 -1.05 8.46
CA ASP A 326 7.43 -0.25 8.59
C ASP A 326 7.29 0.81 7.48
N ASN A 327 8.43 1.39 7.05
CA ASN A 327 8.44 2.34 5.94
C ASN A 327 8.04 1.68 4.60
N ALA A 328 8.50 0.45 4.34
CA ALA A 328 8.14 -0.27 3.12
C ALA A 328 6.65 -0.62 3.10
N ILE A 329 6.09 -1.03 4.23
CA ILE A 329 4.66 -1.31 4.39
C ILE A 329 3.85 -0.03 4.22
N ALA A 330 4.22 1.05 4.90
CA ALA A 330 3.54 2.35 4.79
C ALA A 330 3.57 2.89 3.35
N MET A 331 4.70 2.75 2.64
CA MET A 331 4.80 3.14 1.23
C MET A 331 3.89 2.31 0.34
N LYS A 332 3.74 1.01 0.59
CA LYS A 332 2.77 0.18 -0.15
C LYS A 332 1.34 0.63 0.10
N CYS A 333 0.98 0.90 1.35
CA CYS A 333 -0.35 1.37 1.73
C CYS A 333 -0.67 2.77 1.19
N HIS A 334 0.34 3.62 1.07
CA HIS A 334 0.20 4.94 0.43
C HIS A 334 -0.05 4.83 -1.08
N ARG A 335 0.53 3.83 -1.73
CA ARG A 335 0.45 3.62 -3.19
C ARG A 335 -0.75 2.79 -3.62
N ALA A 336 -1.18 1.88 -2.77
CA ALA A 336 -2.36 1.06 -2.99
C ALA A 336 -3.59 1.81 -2.46
N ASN A 337 -4.34 2.44 -3.35
CA ASN A 337 -5.56 3.14 -2.95
C ASN A 337 -6.74 2.18 -2.98
N ALA A 338 -7.35 1.93 -1.82
CA ALA A 338 -8.49 1.01 -1.72
C ALA A 338 -8.20 -0.44 -2.23
N ILE A 339 -6.92 -0.82 -2.26
CA ILE A 339 -6.47 -2.19 -2.55
C ILE A 339 -5.79 -2.72 -1.28
N PRO A 340 -6.26 -3.82 -0.67
CA PRO A 340 -5.69 -4.32 0.57
C PRO A 340 -4.22 -4.72 0.40
N VAL A 341 -3.38 -4.32 1.35
CA VAL A 341 -1.97 -4.73 1.37
C VAL A 341 -1.83 -6.05 2.08
N LEU A 342 -1.29 -7.05 1.39
CA LEU A 342 -1.11 -8.39 1.92
C LEU A 342 0.25 -8.51 2.61
N ILE A 343 0.26 -8.97 3.86
CA ILE A 343 1.46 -9.16 4.67
C ILE A 343 1.49 -10.61 5.13
N ASN A 344 2.47 -11.37 4.65
CA ASN A 344 2.60 -12.80 4.94
C ASN A 344 3.68 -13.07 6.00
N ASP A 345 3.50 -14.18 6.74
CA ASP A 345 4.43 -14.66 7.75
C ASP A 345 4.82 -13.58 8.78
N PHE A 346 3.82 -12.80 9.17
CA PHE A 346 4.02 -11.77 10.17
C PHE A 346 4.27 -12.41 11.54
N ASP A 347 5.45 -12.14 12.10
CA ASP A 347 5.79 -12.57 13.45
C ASP A 347 5.70 -11.38 14.40
N TYR A 348 4.58 -11.28 15.09
CA TYR A 348 4.31 -10.22 16.04
C TYR A 348 5.39 -10.11 17.13
N TYR A 349 5.90 -11.23 17.58
CA TYR A 349 6.86 -11.28 18.69
C TYR A 349 8.31 -10.93 18.28
N LYS A 350 8.62 -11.00 16.99
CA LYS A 350 9.88 -10.52 16.42
C LYS A 350 9.83 -9.06 15.99
N SER A 351 8.63 -8.56 15.67
CA SER A 351 8.45 -7.14 15.35
C SER A 351 8.51 -6.31 16.64
N GLN A 352 9.04 -5.10 16.55
CA GLN A 352 9.02 -4.15 17.68
C GLN A 352 7.56 -3.79 18.00
N GLY A 353 6.96 -4.44 19.01
CA GLY A 353 5.53 -4.50 19.28
C GLY A 353 4.76 -3.18 19.23
N VAL A 354 5.36 -2.04 19.65
CA VAL A 354 4.74 -0.71 19.61
C VAL A 354 4.50 -0.23 18.17
N ALA A 355 5.44 -0.49 17.26
CA ALA A 355 5.31 -0.10 15.85
C ALA A 355 4.15 -0.85 15.17
N PHE A 356 3.98 -2.14 15.50
CA PHE A 356 2.87 -2.92 14.97
C PHE A 356 1.50 -2.42 15.46
N GLU A 357 1.36 -2.13 16.75
CA GLU A 357 0.10 -1.60 17.30
C GLU A 357 -0.31 -0.30 16.60
N ASN A 358 0.66 0.60 16.43
CA ASN A 358 0.44 1.86 15.73
C ASN A 358 0.05 1.65 14.25
N ASN A 359 0.67 0.68 13.58
CA ASN A 359 0.32 0.35 12.20
C ASN A 359 -1.12 -0.19 12.09
N ILE A 360 -1.55 -1.09 13.00
CA ILE A 360 -2.93 -1.60 13.01
C ILE A 360 -3.92 -0.45 13.23
N VAL A 361 -3.64 0.45 14.17
CA VAL A 361 -4.50 1.62 14.40
C VAL A 361 -4.59 2.49 13.15
N GLN A 362 -3.46 2.76 12.48
CA GLN A 362 -3.44 3.55 11.25
C GLN A 362 -4.18 2.87 10.09
N PHE A 363 -4.04 1.56 9.93
CA PHE A 363 -4.78 0.81 8.90
C PHE A 363 -6.27 0.79 9.19
N TYR A 364 -6.66 0.73 10.45
CA TYR A 364 -8.06 0.75 10.85
C TYR A 364 -8.69 2.13 10.66
N GLU A 365 -8.02 3.19 11.09
CA GLU A 365 -8.56 4.55 11.15
C GLU A 365 -8.24 5.40 9.90
N GLY A 366 -7.39 4.90 8.99
CA GLY A 366 -6.99 5.64 7.80
C GLY A 366 -6.09 6.84 8.13
N GLY A 367 -5.15 6.64 9.04
CA GLY A 367 -4.27 7.69 9.52
C GLY A 367 -3.28 8.23 8.48
N VAL A 368 -2.59 9.31 8.81
CA VAL A 368 -1.51 9.88 8.02
C VAL A 368 -0.18 9.61 8.72
N ARG A 369 0.76 9.02 8.00
CA ARG A 369 2.13 8.89 8.49
C ARG A 369 2.94 10.11 8.08
N GLU A 370 3.51 10.80 9.04
CA GLU A 370 4.35 11.97 8.81
C GLU A 370 5.82 11.60 9.01
N LYS A 371 6.67 11.99 8.07
CA LYS A 371 8.11 11.82 8.16
C LYS A 371 8.77 13.18 7.96
N MET A 372 9.53 13.61 8.94
CA MET A 372 10.39 14.80 8.80
C MET A 372 11.58 14.43 7.88
N TYR A 373 11.79 15.24 6.87
CA TYR A 373 12.94 15.18 5.98
C TYR A 373 13.67 16.51 6.12
N ASP A 374 14.96 16.50 6.45
CA ASP A 374 15.83 17.68 6.61
C ASP A 374 15.29 18.78 7.55
N GLY A 375 14.58 18.39 8.60
CA GLY A 375 14.12 19.33 9.63
C GLY A 375 13.03 20.33 9.24
N VAL A 376 12.63 20.41 7.97
CA VAL A 376 11.73 21.46 7.46
C VAL A 376 10.53 20.95 6.68
N VAL A 377 10.58 19.80 6.05
CA VAL A 377 9.49 19.31 5.19
C VAL A 377 8.93 18.01 5.72
N MET A 378 7.72 18.05 6.26
CA MET A 378 6.95 16.83 6.56
C MET A 378 6.50 16.16 5.24
N ASN A 379 7.03 14.98 4.98
CA ASN A 379 6.48 14.14 3.93
C ASN A 379 5.26 13.40 4.51
N ARG A 380 4.07 13.82 4.13
CA ARG A 380 2.81 13.20 4.54
C ARG A 380 2.49 12.02 3.64
N MET A 381 2.35 10.85 4.24
CA MET A 381 1.96 9.62 3.55
C MET A 381 0.64 9.13 4.15
N PRO A 382 -0.51 9.49 3.57
CA PRO A 382 -1.79 8.97 4.02
C PRO A 382 -1.85 7.46 3.78
N ILE A 383 -2.43 6.75 4.73
CA ILE A 383 -2.79 5.34 4.59
C ILE A 383 -4.14 5.30 3.87
N ASN A 384 -4.13 4.82 2.63
CA ASN A 384 -5.28 4.85 1.73
C ASN A 384 -5.96 3.48 1.60
N THR A 385 -5.57 2.52 2.42
CA THR A 385 -6.08 1.15 2.38
C THR A 385 -5.88 0.45 3.71
N THR A 386 -6.49 -0.73 3.85
CA THR A 386 -6.28 -1.63 4.98
C THR A 386 -5.22 -2.69 4.67
N ALA A 387 -4.86 -3.49 5.68
CA ALA A 387 -3.94 -4.60 5.53
C ALA A 387 -4.61 -5.95 5.84
N ILE A 388 -4.09 -7.01 5.22
CA ILE A 388 -4.43 -8.40 5.49
C ILE A 388 -3.18 -9.11 5.97
N PHE A 389 -3.12 -9.37 7.26
CA PHE A 389 -2.02 -10.09 7.88
C PHE A 389 -2.22 -11.59 7.83
N SER A 390 -1.14 -12.33 7.63
CA SER A 390 -1.07 -13.76 7.84
C SER A 390 -0.01 -14.06 8.90
N SER A 391 -0.38 -14.77 9.94
CA SER A 391 0.48 -15.12 11.08
C SER A 391 0.20 -16.54 11.56
N ASN A 392 1.10 -17.07 12.35
CA ASN A 392 0.84 -18.31 13.09
C ASN A 392 0.15 -18.03 14.44
N TYR A 393 0.15 -16.78 14.89
CA TYR A 393 -0.31 -16.37 16.22
C TYR A 393 -1.31 -15.24 16.13
N LEU A 394 -2.24 -15.20 17.10
CA LEU A 394 -3.15 -14.10 17.32
C LEU A 394 -2.55 -13.16 18.37
N PRO A 395 -2.47 -11.83 18.14
CA PRO A 395 -1.99 -10.87 19.13
C PRO A 395 -3.05 -10.60 20.21
N ALA A 396 -3.44 -11.65 20.94
CA ALA A 396 -4.53 -11.60 21.92
C ALA A 396 -4.19 -10.77 23.16
N ASP A 397 -2.90 -10.49 23.38
CA ASP A 397 -2.38 -9.68 24.48
C ASP A 397 -2.54 -8.16 24.29
N LYS A 398 -3.16 -7.71 23.20
CA LYS A 398 -3.26 -6.30 22.79
C LYS A 398 -4.70 -5.85 22.53
N PRO A 399 -5.44 -5.36 23.53
CA PRO A 399 -6.82 -4.90 23.33
C PRO A 399 -6.98 -3.86 22.23
N LYS A 400 -6.00 -2.94 22.09
CA LYS A 400 -6.00 -1.92 21.02
C LYS A 400 -5.93 -2.50 19.63
N VAL A 401 -5.27 -3.65 19.48
CA VAL A 401 -5.17 -4.37 18.18
C VAL A 401 -6.44 -5.16 17.96
N PHE A 402 -6.88 -5.87 18.98
CA PHE A 402 -7.91 -6.87 18.90
C PHE A 402 -9.25 -6.32 18.42
N ASN A 403 -9.69 -5.18 18.95
CA ASN A 403 -10.93 -4.53 18.55
C ASN A 403 -10.89 -3.85 17.17
N ARG A 404 -9.75 -3.91 16.48
CA ARG A 404 -9.54 -3.36 15.12
C ARG A 404 -9.34 -4.42 14.06
N ILE A 405 -9.19 -5.68 14.46
CA ILE A 405 -8.99 -6.78 13.51
C ILE A 405 -10.28 -7.55 13.29
N LEU A 406 -10.40 -8.15 12.12
CA LEU A 406 -11.34 -9.23 11.82
C LEU A 406 -10.55 -10.54 11.85
N PRO A 407 -10.62 -11.31 12.96
CA PRO A 407 -9.83 -12.52 13.10
C PRO A 407 -10.41 -13.66 12.28
N VAL A 408 -9.54 -14.40 11.58
CA VAL A 408 -9.88 -15.59 10.80
C VAL A 408 -8.93 -16.72 11.20
N TYR A 409 -9.46 -17.72 11.87
CA TYR A 409 -8.67 -18.82 12.44
C TYR A 409 -8.50 -19.95 11.43
N PHE A 410 -7.28 -20.43 11.24
CA PHE A 410 -6.95 -21.58 10.38
C PHE A 410 -6.47 -22.77 11.24
N PRO A 411 -7.38 -23.68 11.63
CA PRO A 411 -7.03 -24.87 12.42
C PRO A 411 -6.18 -25.85 11.61
N GLU A 412 -5.54 -26.79 12.30
CA GLU A 412 -4.95 -27.97 11.66
C GLU A 412 -6.03 -28.75 10.89
N ASN A 413 -5.70 -29.19 9.68
CA ASN A 413 -6.63 -29.85 8.77
C ASN A 413 -7.85 -28.98 8.40
N GLY A 414 -7.70 -27.66 8.45
CA GLY A 414 -8.76 -26.68 8.16
C GLY A 414 -9.12 -26.56 6.68
N ILE A 415 -8.37 -27.20 5.78
CA ILE A 415 -8.60 -27.18 4.32
C ILE A 415 -8.63 -28.60 3.72
N GLU A 416 -9.39 -28.74 2.66
CA GLU A 416 -9.43 -29.96 1.82
C GLU A 416 -8.60 -29.73 0.54
N THR A 417 -7.37 -30.18 0.55
CA THR A 417 -6.41 -29.93 -0.56
C THR A 417 -6.82 -30.55 -1.89
N LYS A 418 -7.61 -31.63 -1.88
CA LYS A 418 -8.10 -32.31 -3.09
C LYS A 418 -9.00 -31.42 -3.98
N PHE A 419 -9.58 -30.35 -3.43
CA PHE A 419 -10.42 -29.40 -4.16
C PHE A 419 -9.65 -28.15 -4.61
N ILE A 420 -8.33 -28.09 -4.36
CA ILE A 420 -7.49 -26.97 -4.76
C ILE A 420 -6.85 -27.29 -6.09
N ASP A 421 -7.23 -26.56 -7.12
CA ASP A 421 -6.58 -26.55 -8.42
C ASP A 421 -5.93 -25.19 -8.72
N ASP A 422 -5.21 -25.09 -9.82
CA ASP A 422 -4.53 -23.85 -10.21
C ASP A 422 -5.52 -22.70 -10.44
N LYS A 423 -6.69 -22.98 -11.02
CA LYS A 423 -7.75 -21.98 -11.22
C LYS A 423 -8.34 -21.48 -9.91
N PHE A 424 -8.45 -22.36 -8.90
CA PHE A 424 -8.90 -21.93 -7.58
C PHE A 424 -7.93 -20.95 -6.94
N VAL A 425 -6.64 -21.08 -7.19
CA VAL A 425 -5.63 -20.18 -6.61
C VAL A 425 -5.40 -18.94 -7.48
N ASN A 426 -5.30 -19.11 -8.81
CA ASN A 426 -4.79 -18.10 -9.74
C ASN A 426 -5.75 -17.90 -10.93
N ASP A 427 -6.95 -17.35 -10.70
CA ASP A 427 -7.86 -17.00 -11.79
C ASP A 427 -7.94 -15.48 -11.96
N GLU A 428 -7.27 -14.95 -12.97
CA GLU A 428 -7.26 -13.51 -13.31
C GLU A 428 -8.66 -12.95 -13.59
N LYS A 429 -9.59 -13.81 -14.04
CA LYS A 429 -10.98 -13.42 -14.33
C LYS A 429 -11.72 -12.90 -13.11
N ARG A 430 -11.29 -13.28 -11.89
CA ARG A 430 -11.89 -12.79 -10.63
C ARG A 430 -11.77 -11.29 -10.48
N SER A 431 -10.80 -10.67 -11.11
CA SER A 431 -10.65 -9.22 -11.06
C SER A 431 -11.81 -8.46 -11.73
N ARG A 432 -12.62 -9.15 -12.54
CA ARG A 432 -13.87 -8.60 -13.09
C ARG A 432 -14.88 -8.22 -11.99
N ILE A 433 -14.81 -8.86 -10.82
CA ILE A 433 -15.64 -8.52 -9.65
C ILE A 433 -15.53 -7.03 -9.28
N ILE A 434 -14.35 -6.44 -9.44
CA ILE A 434 -14.12 -5.02 -9.15
C ILE A 434 -15.04 -4.14 -10.02
N ALA A 435 -15.13 -4.42 -11.32
CA ALA A 435 -16.00 -3.68 -12.21
C ALA A 435 -17.49 -3.82 -11.85
N GLU A 436 -17.91 -5.00 -11.36
CA GLU A 436 -19.28 -5.20 -10.89
C GLU A 436 -19.56 -4.44 -9.58
N LEU A 437 -18.59 -4.40 -8.67
CA LEU A 437 -18.70 -3.66 -7.41
C LEU A 437 -18.77 -2.15 -7.63
N MET A 438 -18.08 -1.62 -8.64
CA MET A 438 -18.10 -0.19 -8.97
C MET A 438 -19.48 0.31 -9.46
N LYS A 439 -20.40 -0.59 -9.84
CA LYS A 439 -21.77 -0.24 -10.18
C LYS A 439 -22.62 0.20 -8.97
N PHE A 440 -22.19 -0.13 -7.75
CA PHE A 440 -22.91 0.27 -6.55
C PHE A 440 -22.55 1.70 -6.15
N SER A 441 -23.58 2.50 -5.86
CA SER A 441 -23.37 3.85 -5.35
C SER A 441 -22.83 3.82 -3.90
N LYS A 442 -22.18 4.91 -3.51
CA LYS A 442 -21.73 5.14 -2.14
C LYS A 442 -22.85 4.95 -1.13
N GLU A 443 -24.01 5.53 -1.40
CA GLU A 443 -25.19 5.49 -0.56
C GLU A 443 -25.70 4.06 -0.39
N THR A 444 -25.74 3.29 -1.47
CA THR A 444 -26.13 1.87 -1.44
C THR A 444 -25.23 1.08 -0.50
N ILE A 445 -23.92 1.28 -0.59
CA ILE A 445 -22.92 0.58 0.25
C ILE A 445 -23.08 0.96 1.72
N LEU A 446 -23.12 2.26 2.03
CA LEU A 446 -23.23 2.74 3.40
C LEU A 446 -24.56 2.35 4.06
N ASN A 447 -25.66 2.39 3.29
CA ASN A 447 -26.95 1.94 3.75
C ASN A 447 -26.93 0.43 4.04
N LYS A 448 -26.30 -0.37 3.17
CA LYS A 448 -26.18 -1.82 3.39
C LYS A 448 -25.42 -2.17 4.67
N ILE A 449 -24.31 -1.47 4.93
CA ILE A 449 -23.58 -1.66 6.20
C ILE A 449 -24.48 -1.29 7.39
N SER A 450 -25.19 -0.16 7.31
CA SER A 450 -26.09 0.30 8.38
C SER A 450 -27.26 -0.67 8.63
N GLU A 451 -27.85 -1.22 7.56
CA GLU A 451 -28.88 -2.26 7.67
C GLU A 451 -28.36 -3.50 8.40
N VAL A 452 -27.19 -3.97 8.00
CA VAL A 452 -26.54 -5.14 8.63
C VAL A 452 -26.22 -4.85 10.10
N GLU A 453 -25.62 -3.71 10.40
CA GLU A 453 -25.29 -3.31 11.78
C GLU A 453 -26.53 -3.30 12.67
N ASN A 454 -27.61 -2.65 12.22
CA ASN A 454 -28.86 -2.58 12.96
C ASN A 454 -29.47 -3.98 13.15
N TRP A 455 -29.43 -4.82 12.13
CA TRP A 455 -29.90 -6.20 12.22
C TRP A 455 -29.10 -7.04 13.22
N LEU A 456 -27.75 -6.92 13.23
CA LEU A 456 -26.90 -7.61 14.20
C LEU A 456 -27.23 -7.23 15.64
N LEU A 457 -27.49 -5.94 15.91
CA LEU A 457 -27.86 -5.46 17.24
C LEU A 457 -29.27 -5.91 17.65
N GLN A 458 -30.25 -5.74 16.76
CA GLN A 458 -31.65 -6.15 17.03
C GLN A 458 -31.77 -7.65 17.25
N SER A 459 -31.02 -8.44 16.51
CA SER A 459 -30.99 -9.90 16.62
C SER A 459 -30.07 -10.41 17.75
N LYS A 460 -29.50 -9.49 18.53
CA LYS A 460 -28.61 -9.77 19.67
C LYS A 460 -27.40 -10.64 19.32
N PHE A 461 -26.78 -10.34 18.17
CA PHE A 461 -25.47 -10.89 17.82
C PHE A 461 -24.36 -10.19 18.60
N PHE A 462 -24.56 -8.90 18.89
CA PHE A 462 -23.74 -8.08 19.76
C PHE A 462 -24.62 -7.33 20.76
N ASN A 463 -24.08 -7.07 21.95
CA ASN A 463 -24.82 -6.39 23.02
C ASN A 463 -24.77 -4.85 22.87
N SER A 464 -23.79 -4.33 22.16
CA SER A 464 -23.57 -2.90 21.98
C SER A 464 -23.07 -2.61 20.58
N LYS A 465 -23.23 -1.34 20.18
CA LYS A 465 -22.58 -0.80 18.99
C LYS A 465 -21.14 -0.41 19.34
N ASP A 466 -20.21 -1.25 18.96
CA ASP A 466 -18.79 -1.10 19.19
C ASP A 466 -17.99 -1.36 17.90
N ARG A 467 -16.66 -1.41 18.00
CA ARG A 467 -15.79 -1.66 16.84
C ARG A 467 -15.96 -3.06 16.28
N GLU A 468 -16.21 -4.02 17.13
CA GLU A 468 -16.39 -5.42 16.77
C GLU A 468 -17.65 -5.62 15.93
N SER A 469 -18.76 -5.05 16.38
CA SER A 469 -20.02 -5.09 15.62
C SER A 469 -19.88 -4.38 14.27
N ASN A 470 -19.18 -3.24 14.23
CA ASN A 470 -18.88 -2.54 12.98
C ASN A 470 -18.00 -3.38 12.02
N ASN A 471 -16.97 -4.04 12.55
CA ASN A 471 -16.08 -4.88 11.76
C ASN A 471 -16.85 -6.02 11.06
N VAL A 472 -17.73 -6.67 11.83
CA VAL A 472 -18.56 -7.75 11.30
C VAL A 472 -19.62 -7.21 10.34
N ALA A 473 -20.23 -6.05 10.64
CA ALA A 473 -21.22 -5.44 9.75
C ALA A 473 -20.61 -5.10 8.38
N ILE A 474 -19.41 -4.52 8.34
CA ILE A 474 -18.69 -4.22 7.10
C ILE A 474 -18.38 -5.51 6.33
N ALA A 475 -17.85 -6.53 7.02
CA ALA A 475 -17.48 -7.80 6.41
C ALA A 475 -18.71 -8.55 5.84
N TYR A 476 -19.77 -8.61 6.60
CA TYR A 476 -20.99 -9.30 6.20
C TYR A 476 -21.75 -8.55 5.10
N ALA A 477 -21.79 -7.21 5.14
CA ALA A 477 -22.33 -6.42 4.03
C ALA A 477 -21.59 -6.70 2.72
N GLY A 478 -20.26 -6.79 2.75
CA GLY A 478 -19.46 -7.17 1.59
C GLY A 478 -19.75 -8.59 1.08
N LEU A 479 -19.96 -9.53 1.97
CA LEU A 479 -20.38 -10.89 1.60
C LEU A 479 -21.76 -10.88 0.92
N LEU A 480 -22.73 -10.13 1.44
CA LEU A 480 -24.06 -9.99 0.84
C LEU A 480 -23.99 -9.32 -0.55
N LEU A 481 -23.07 -8.40 -0.79
CA LEU A 481 -22.84 -7.84 -2.13
C LEU A 481 -22.30 -8.90 -3.10
N LEU A 482 -21.33 -9.70 -2.67
CA LEU A 482 -20.81 -10.80 -3.48
C LEU A 482 -21.90 -11.83 -3.79
N GLU A 483 -22.78 -12.11 -2.85
CA GLU A 483 -23.95 -12.97 -3.05
C GLU A 483 -24.97 -12.36 -4.02
N ALA A 484 -25.21 -11.05 -3.94
CA ALA A 484 -26.09 -10.36 -4.88
C ALA A 484 -25.55 -10.42 -6.31
N ILE A 485 -24.23 -10.25 -6.50
CA ILE A 485 -23.57 -10.36 -7.82
C ILE A 485 -23.61 -11.81 -8.33
N SER A 486 -23.32 -12.78 -7.47
CA SER A 486 -23.24 -14.19 -7.85
C SER A 486 -24.60 -14.87 -7.94
N GLY A 487 -25.59 -14.42 -7.20
CA GLY A 487 -26.84 -15.16 -6.95
C GLY A 487 -26.64 -16.43 -6.12
N TYR A 488 -25.43 -16.67 -5.57
CA TYR A 488 -25.11 -17.81 -4.72
C TYR A 488 -25.31 -17.40 -3.26
N LYS A 489 -26.06 -18.23 -2.52
CA LYS A 489 -26.25 -18.02 -1.09
C LYS A 489 -25.56 -19.13 -0.31
N LEU A 490 -24.73 -18.75 0.65
CA LEU A 490 -24.11 -19.70 1.55
C LEU A 490 -25.17 -20.35 2.46
N PRO A 491 -25.09 -21.65 2.71
CA PRO A 491 -26.06 -22.34 3.55
C PRO A 491 -25.89 -21.96 5.03
N ASN A 492 -27.03 -21.86 5.76
CA ASN A 492 -27.07 -21.63 7.21
C ASN A 492 -26.31 -20.39 7.69
N GLN A 493 -26.32 -19.29 6.92
CA GLN A 493 -25.52 -18.10 7.20
C GLN A 493 -25.79 -17.49 8.58
N GLU A 494 -27.05 -17.35 8.97
CA GLU A 494 -27.39 -16.73 10.25
C GLU A 494 -26.82 -17.51 11.42
N ALA A 495 -26.96 -18.85 11.41
CA ALA A 495 -26.40 -19.70 12.45
C ALA A 495 -24.86 -19.59 12.49
N LYS A 496 -24.21 -19.70 11.34
CA LYS A 496 -22.75 -19.58 11.23
C LYS A 496 -22.23 -18.20 11.66
N LEU A 497 -22.96 -17.13 11.31
CA LEU A 497 -22.63 -15.78 11.73
C LEU A 497 -22.80 -15.62 13.25
N ARG A 498 -23.85 -16.19 13.84
CA ARG A 498 -24.07 -16.19 15.28
C ARG A 498 -22.93 -16.91 16.02
N ASP A 499 -22.53 -18.07 15.53
CA ASP A 499 -21.40 -18.81 16.09
C ASP A 499 -20.10 -17.99 15.99
N TYR A 500 -19.87 -17.31 14.87
CA TYR A 500 -18.72 -16.44 14.69
C TYR A 500 -18.75 -15.23 15.65
N CYS A 501 -19.86 -14.53 15.74
CA CYS A 501 -20.01 -13.38 16.65
C CYS A 501 -19.80 -13.78 18.11
N SER A 502 -20.43 -14.88 18.54
CA SER A 502 -20.27 -15.42 19.90
C SER A 502 -18.80 -15.81 20.18
N TRP A 503 -18.14 -16.46 19.22
CA TRP A 503 -16.72 -16.78 19.34
C TRP A 503 -15.87 -15.50 19.41
N TYR A 504 -16.16 -14.49 18.60
CA TYR A 504 -15.43 -13.23 18.54
C TYR A 504 -15.58 -12.43 19.86
N GLU A 505 -16.81 -12.29 20.40
CA GLU A 505 -17.04 -11.69 21.72
C GLU A 505 -16.32 -12.46 22.84
N ASN A 506 -16.33 -13.79 22.79
CA ASN A 506 -15.63 -14.61 23.78
C ASN A 506 -14.12 -14.40 23.73
N LEU A 507 -13.53 -14.20 22.55
CA LEU A 507 -12.13 -13.83 22.44
C LEU A 507 -11.83 -12.51 23.17
N PHE A 508 -12.76 -11.54 23.16
CA PHE A 508 -12.62 -10.26 23.87
C PHE A 508 -12.90 -10.36 25.37
N SER A 509 -13.90 -11.09 25.77
CA SER A 509 -14.26 -11.23 27.18
C SER A 509 -13.20 -12.02 27.98
N SER A 510 -12.50 -12.92 27.32
CA SER A 510 -11.40 -13.68 27.93
C SER A 510 -10.14 -12.84 28.17
N GLU A 511 -9.96 -11.70 27.47
CA GLU A 511 -8.77 -10.86 27.56
C GLU A 511 -8.55 -10.18 28.92
N ASN A 512 -9.60 -10.00 29.72
CA ASN A 512 -9.46 -9.32 31.01
C ASN A 512 -8.96 -10.23 32.14
N SER A 513 -9.02 -11.55 31.97
CA SER A 513 -8.47 -12.49 32.95
C SER A 513 -6.95 -12.54 32.89
N PRO A 514 -6.24 -12.36 34.02
CA PRO A 514 -4.78 -12.56 34.08
C PRO A 514 -4.35 -13.94 33.56
N VAL A 515 -5.19 -14.96 33.77
CA VAL A 515 -4.93 -16.34 33.30
C VAL A 515 -4.95 -16.42 31.77
N GLU A 516 -5.94 -15.84 31.15
CA GLU A 516 -6.06 -15.81 29.68
C GLU A 516 -4.93 -14.98 29.05
N LYS A 517 -4.59 -13.82 29.63
CA LYS A 517 -3.44 -13.00 29.19
C LYS A 517 -2.15 -13.81 29.20
N PHE A 518 -1.92 -14.56 30.28
CA PHE A 518 -0.74 -15.40 30.40
C PHE A 518 -0.75 -16.55 29.39
N LEU A 519 -1.86 -17.28 29.26
CA LEU A 519 -1.98 -18.40 28.32
C LEU A 519 -1.80 -17.95 26.87
N ASN A 520 -2.41 -16.85 26.50
CA ASN A 520 -2.29 -16.28 25.16
C ASN A 520 -0.87 -15.81 24.80
N ALA A 521 -0.07 -15.43 25.80
CA ALA A 521 1.32 -15.04 25.60
C ALA A 521 2.30 -16.23 25.47
N LEU A 522 1.90 -17.41 25.92
CA LEU A 522 2.77 -18.61 25.94
C LEU A 522 3.44 -18.92 24.61
N PRO A 523 2.74 -18.94 23.46
CA PRO A 523 3.37 -19.25 22.18
C PRO A 523 4.55 -18.32 21.87
N GLY A 524 4.38 -17.03 22.12
CA GLY A 524 5.42 -16.05 21.90
C GLY A 524 6.61 -16.22 22.83
N LEU A 525 6.34 -16.47 24.11
CA LEU A 525 7.38 -16.66 25.12
C LEU A 525 8.24 -17.89 24.84
N VAL A 526 7.64 -18.95 24.33
CA VAL A 526 8.38 -20.18 23.98
C VAL A 526 9.11 -20.05 22.66
N ASN A 527 8.48 -19.47 21.63
CA ASN A 527 9.14 -19.28 20.34
C ASN A 527 10.34 -18.34 20.40
N THR A 528 10.31 -17.36 21.30
CA THR A 528 11.46 -16.48 21.56
C THR A 528 12.51 -17.13 22.49
N SER A 529 12.34 -18.40 22.84
CA SER A 529 13.20 -19.16 23.76
C SER A 529 13.31 -18.56 25.16
N LYS A 530 12.39 -17.64 25.53
CA LYS A 530 12.33 -17.07 26.88
C LYS A 530 11.74 -18.05 27.88
N LEU A 531 10.76 -18.85 27.45
CA LEU A 531 10.32 -20.05 28.18
C LEU A 531 10.81 -21.30 27.46
N LYS A 532 11.40 -22.22 28.20
CA LYS A 532 11.96 -23.46 27.66
C LYS A 532 11.29 -24.67 28.31
N LYS A 533 10.84 -25.62 27.47
CA LYS A 533 10.30 -26.90 27.94
C LYS A 533 11.35 -27.63 28.75
N GLY A 534 10.90 -28.35 29.77
CA GLY A 534 11.79 -29.06 30.73
C GLY A 534 12.36 -28.15 31.81
N ILE A 535 12.64 -26.88 31.53
CA ILE A 535 13.23 -25.91 32.47
C ILE A 535 12.15 -25.05 33.15
N HIS A 536 11.21 -24.53 32.38
CA HIS A 536 10.17 -23.62 32.87
C HIS A 536 8.79 -24.26 32.87
N PHE A 537 8.53 -25.18 31.96
CA PHE A 537 7.25 -25.88 31.87
C PHE A 537 7.39 -27.29 31.29
N HIS A 538 6.37 -28.12 31.57
CA HIS A 538 6.12 -29.38 30.92
C HIS A 538 4.74 -29.35 30.25
N ALA A 539 4.60 -29.97 29.08
CA ALA A 539 3.35 -30.17 28.41
C ALA A 539 3.19 -31.64 28.05
N LYS A 540 2.06 -32.25 28.41
CA LYS A 540 1.74 -33.63 28.08
C LYS A 540 0.29 -33.79 27.66
N ILE A 541 0.04 -34.81 26.83
CA ILE A 541 -1.32 -35.22 26.50
C ILE A 541 -1.59 -36.51 27.28
N GLU A 542 -2.61 -36.49 28.11
CA GLU A 542 -3.02 -37.61 28.96
C GLU A 542 -4.56 -37.67 28.94
N ASP A 543 -5.15 -38.83 28.68
CA ASP A 543 -6.61 -39.05 28.63
C ASP A 543 -7.37 -38.02 27.75
N ARG A 544 -6.81 -37.70 26.58
CA ARG A 544 -7.33 -36.67 25.65
C ARG A 544 -7.28 -35.24 26.20
N LYS A 545 -6.63 -35.01 27.35
CA LYS A 545 -6.45 -33.70 27.94
C LYS A 545 -5.07 -33.17 27.64
N PHE A 546 -4.97 -31.90 27.34
CA PHE A 546 -3.72 -31.21 27.20
C PHE A 546 -3.34 -30.56 28.53
N LEU A 547 -2.44 -31.20 29.26
CA LEU A 547 -1.99 -30.74 30.57
C LEU A 547 -0.73 -29.89 30.45
N PHE A 548 -0.81 -28.65 30.89
CA PHE A 548 0.28 -27.70 30.92
C PHE A 548 0.71 -27.43 32.36
N THR A 549 1.91 -27.88 32.74
CA THR A 549 2.49 -27.69 34.08
C THR A 549 3.63 -26.71 33.98
N PHE A 550 3.63 -25.64 34.75
CA PHE A 550 4.64 -24.60 34.64
C PHE A 550 5.11 -24.09 36.01
N ASP A 551 6.40 -23.68 36.05
CA ASP A 551 7.00 -22.98 37.18
C ASP A 551 6.38 -21.61 37.34
N PHE A 552 5.56 -21.47 38.37
CA PHE A 552 4.74 -20.29 38.58
C PHE A 552 5.57 -19.00 38.69
N ALA A 553 6.64 -19.03 39.51
CA ALA A 553 7.42 -17.82 39.77
C ALA A 553 8.25 -17.39 38.56
N ASN A 554 8.92 -18.33 37.90
CA ASN A 554 9.81 -18.04 36.78
C ASN A 554 9.00 -17.69 35.51
N CYS A 555 7.90 -18.41 35.23
CA CYS A 555 7.08 -18.10 34.07
C CYS A 555 6.37 -16.73 34.21
N LEU A 556 5.85 -16.40 35.39
CA LEU A 556 5.26 -15.09 35.63
C LEU A 556 6.30 -13.96 35.54
N ARG A 557 7.52 -14.17 36.08
CA ARG A 557 8.60 -13.19 35.96
C ARG A 557 8.96 -12.93 34.51
N VAL A 558 9.16 -13.97 33.70
CA VAL A 558 9.46 -13.84 32.27
C VAL A 558 8.34 -13.15 31.52
N TYR A 559 7.08 -13.43 31.87
CA TYR A 559 5.93 -12.72 31.31
C TYR A 559 5.96 -11.23 31.67
N ASN A 560 6.12 -10.91 32.97
CA ASN A 560 6.12 -9.52 33.46
C ASN A 560 7.32 -8.71 32.96
N ASP A 561 8.51 -9.31 32.80
CA ASP A 561 9.71 -8.66 32.24
C ASP A 561 9.45 -8.17 30.82
N LEU A 562 8.62 -8.88 30.04
CA LEU A 562 8.20 -8.45 28.72
C LEU A 562 7.11 -7.37 28.77
N ALA A 563 6.20 -7.48 29.71
CA ALA A 563 5.13 -6.49 29.89
C ALA A 563 5.70 -5.12 30.27
N VAL A 564 6.70 -5.08 31.14
CA VAL A 564 7.36 -3.82 31.57
C VAL A 564 8.15 -3.14 30.44
N GLN A 565 8.68 -3.90 29.48
CA GLN A 565 9.39 -3.34 28.32
C GLN A 565 8.47 -2.69 27.27
N GLY A 566 7.18 -2.99 27.28
CA GLY A 566 6.24 -2.53 26.27
C GLY A 566 5.03 -1.73 26.80
N ASP A 567 4.42 -2.17 27.90
CA ASP A 567 3.20 -1.55 28.43
C ASP A 567 2.94 -2.03 29.88
N THR A 568 3.04 -1.11 30.83
CA THR A 568 2.84 -1.39 32.27
C THR A 568 1.42 -1.88 32.61
N THR A 569 0.41 -1.69 31.74
CA THR A 569 -0.96 -2.17 31.95
C THR A 569 -1.09 -3.70 31.88
N ARG A 570 -0.03 -4.41 31.49
CA ARG A 570 0.02 -5.86 31.35
C ARG A 570 0.63 -6.58 32.53
N TYR A 571 1.22 -5.84 33.43
CA TYR A 571 1.80 -6.44 34.63
C TYR A 571 0.74 -7.23 35.39
N ILE A 572 1.03 -8.50 35.66
CA ILE A 572 0.17 -9.38 36.44
C ILE A 572 0.73 -9.47 37.86
N ASP A 573 -0.06 -9.03 38.85
CA ASP A 573 0.31 -9.19 40.26
C ASP A 573 0.36 -10.67 40.63
N LYS A 574 1.44 -11.07 41.31
CA LYS A 574 1.71 -12.47 41.66
C LYS A 574 0.61 -13.08 42.55
N ARG A 575 0.05 -12.31 43.48
CA ARG A 575 -0.99 -12.81 44.42
C ARG A 575 -2.33 -12.98 43.70
N MET A 576 -2.70 -11.98 42.93
CA MET A 576 -3.91 -12.04 42.09
C MET A 576 -3.84 -13.21 41.11
N PHE A 577 -2.72 -13.35 40.40
CA PHE A 577 -2.55 -14.42 39.41
C PHE A 577 -2.68 -15.82 40.02
N GLY A 578 -2.09 -16.04 41.20
CA GLY A 578 -2.22 -17.31 41.92
C GLY A 578 -3.66 -17.64 42.33
N THR A 579 -4.44 -16.61 42.69
CA THR A 579 -5.87 -16.74 43.04
C THR A 579 -6.69 -17.03 41.78
N ASP A 580 -6.45 -16.28 40.71
CA ASP A 580 -7.16 -16.43 39.44
C ASP A 580 -6.89 -17.80 38.79
N LEU A 581 -5.63 -18.28 38.85
CA LEU A 581 -5.26 -19.62 38.39
C LEU A 581 -6.06 -20.70 39.15
N ALA A 582 -6.12 -20.61 40.48
CA ALA A 582 -6.78 -21.59 41.30
C ALA A 582 -8.30 -21.59 41.11
N SER A 583 -8.90 -20.46 40.72
CA SER A 583 -10.33 -20.33 40.43
C SER A 583 -10.68 -20.50 38.95
N SER A 584 -9.70 -20.62 38.07
CA SER A 584 -9.94 -20.72 36.63
C SER A 584 -10.55 -22.07 36.25
N LYS A 585 -11.33 -22.08 35.17
CA LYS A 585 -11.88 -23.31 34.55
C LYS A 585 -10.80 -24.30 34.09
N TYR A 586 -9.57 -23.85 33.98
CA TYR A 586 -8.42 -24.67 33.55
C TYR A 586 -7.69 -25.34 34.71
N PHE A 587 -7.96 -24.97 35.94
CA PHE A 587 -7.21 -25.44 37.09
C PHE A 587 -7.35 -26.95 37.31
N VAL A 588 -6.24 -27.65 37.41
CA VAL A 588 -6.18 -29.08 37.74
C VAL A 588 -5.58 -29.28 39.13
N LYS A 589 -4.36 -28.79 39.33
CA LYS A 589 -3.69 -28.90 40.62
C LYS A 589 -2.54 -27.89 40.75
N ARG A 590 -2.07 -27.74 41.99
CA ARG A 590 -0.85 -26.98 42.31
C ARG A 590 0.01 -27.75 43.30
N GLY A 591 1.33 -27.51 43.28
CA GLY A 591 2.26 -28.15 44.20
C GLY A 591 3.70 -28.10 43.67
N ASN A 592 4.59 -28.74 44.41
CA ASN A 592 5.97 -28.84 43.99
C ASN A 592 6.13 -29.78 42.78
N HIS A 593 6.86 -29.32 41.77
CA HIS A 593 7.13 -30.07 40.56
C HIS A 593 8.63 -29.96 40.23
N ARG A 594 9.22 -31.05 39.72
CA ARG A 594 10.63 -31.08 39.35
C ARG A 594 10.82 -30.61 37.89
N PHE A 595 11.64 -29.60 37.74
CA PHE A 595 12.09 -29.10 36.45
C PHE A 595 13.59 -29.28 36.29
N ASN A 596 14.09 -29.31 35.07
CA ASN A 596 15.53 -29.41 34.74
C ASN A 596 16.19 -28.03 34.85
N ASN A 597 15.99 -27.33 35.96
CA ASN A 597 16.58 -26.04 36.26
C ASN A 597 17.53 -26.15 37.47
N ALA A 598 18.32 -25.09 37.73
CA ALA A 598 19.28 -25.07 38.83
C ALA A 598 18.64 -25.25 40.23
N GLN A 599 17.37 -25.01 40.39
CA GLN A 599 16.62 -25.13 41.66
C GLN A 599 16.02 -26.53 41.86
N GLY A 600 15.95 -27.35 40.80
CA GLY A 600 15.46 -28.74 40.85
C GLY A 600 13.96 -28.87 41.09
N GLN A 601 13.42 -28.25 42.13
CA GLN A 601 11.97 -28.21 42.42
C GLN A 601 11.45 -26.80 42.48
N ALA A 602 10.27 -26.55 41.87
CA ALA A 602 9.60 -25.27 41.90
C ALA A 602 8.09 -25.47 42.21
N TYR A 603 7.47 -24.44 42.77
CA TYR A 603 6.03 -24.41 42.96
C TYR A 603 5.34 -24.19 41.62
N ALA A 604 4.55 -25.18 41.18
CA ALA A 604 3.97 -25.24 39.87
C ALA A 604 2.43 -25.29 39.91
N TYR A 605 1.82 -24.79 38.82
CA TYR A 605 0.42 -25.00 38.50
C TYR A 605 0.31 -25.93 37.31
N THR A 606 -0.66 -26.84 37.35
CA THR A 606 -1.07 -27.68 36.23
C THR A 606 -2.45 -27.25 35.79
N LEU A 607 -2.58 -26.93 34.50
CA LEU A 607 -3.82 -26.50 33.86
C LEU A 607 -4.22 -27.53 32.81
N ASP A 608 -5.51 -27.82 32.70
CA ASP A 608 -6.11 -28.50 31.55
C ASP A 608 -6.56 -27.43 30.55
N ILE A 609 -5.76 -27.21 29.55
CA ILE A 609 -6.00 -26.19 28.54
C ILE A 609 -6.51 -26.78 27.23
N THR A 610 -7.07 -27.99 27.23
CA THR A 610 -7.55 -28.72 26.04
C THR A 610 -8.47 -27.88 25.17
N SER A 611 -9.38 -27.12 25.79
CA SER A 611 -10.34 -26.27 25.09
C SER A 611 -9.80 -24.87 24.73
N HIS A 612 -8.57 -24.55 25.13
CA HIS A 612 -8.01 -23.22 24.91
C HIS A 612 -7.46 -23.07 23.48
N SER A 613 -7.67 -21.89 22.88
CA SER A 613 -7.22 -21.55 21.53
C SER A 613 -5.69 -21.62 21.34
N VAL A 614 -4.93 -21.63 22.42
CA VAL A 614 -3.46 -21.74 22.41
C VAL A 614 -2.97 -23.16 22.11
N VAL A 615 -3.80 -24.18 22.35
CA VAL A 615 -3.39 -25.60 22.26
C VAL A 615 -2.83 -25.99 20.90
N PRO A 616 -3.38 -25.60 19.75
CA PRO A 616 -2.77 -25.91 18.45
C PRO A 616 -1.31 -25.45 18.32
N TYR A 617 -0.93 -24.39 19.00
CA TYR A 617 0.42 -23.81 18.95
C TYR A 617 1.42 -24.50 19.87
N ILE A 618 0.94 -25.06 21.00
CA ILE A 618 1.78 -25.74 21.99
C ILE A 618 1.74 -27.26 21.87
N LYS A 619 0.78 -27.82 21.15
CA LYS A 619 0.65 -29.26 20.93
C LYS A 619 1.88 -29.88 20.24
N VAL A 620 2.47 -29.15 19.29
CA VAL A 620 3.71 -29.55 18.60
C VAL A 620 4.88 -29.77 19.58
N TRP A 621 4.93 -29.02 20.68
CA TRP A 621 5.97 -29.19 21.69
C TRP A 621 5.77 -30.42 22.55
N ALA A 622 4.53 -30.86 22.77
CA ALA A 622 4.26 -32.09 23.48
C ALA A 622 4.65 -33.31 22.63
N GLN A 623 4.34 -33.34 21.35
CA GLN A 623 4.57 -34.47 20.45
C GLN A 623 6.07 -34.69 20.11
N LYS A 624 6.85 -33.64 19.93
CA LYS A 624 8.27 -33.77 19.56
C LYS A 624 9.20 -34.42 20.61
N LEU A 625 8.78 -34.48 21.87
CA LEU A 625 9.63 -35.04 22.94
C LEU A 625 9.33 -36.51 23.23
N ASP A 626 8.12 -36.97 22.92
CA ASP A 626 7.84 -38.42 23.00
C ASP A 626 8.61 -39.19 21.92
N GLU A 627 8.87 -38.58 20.76
CA GLU A 627 9.74 -39.11 19.71
C GLU A 627 11.24 -39.12 20.13
N LEU A 628 11.71 -38.13 20.88
CA LEU A 628 13.08 -38.04 21.34
C LEU A 628 13.37 -39.02 22.51
N ASN A 629 12.41 -39.20 23.41
CA ASN A 629 12.54 -40.12 24.52
C ASN A 629 12.44 -41.58 24.07
N ASN A 630 11.82 -41.89 22.95
CA ASN A 630 11.78 -43.23 22.37
C ASN A 630 13.04 -43.58 21.57
N ASN A 631 13.81 -42.58 21.13
CA ASN A 631 15.10 -42.83 20.45
C ASN A 631 16.29 -42.98 21.40
N ASP A 632 16.18 -42.48 22.63
CA ASP A 632 17.22 -42.68 23.68
C ASP A 632 17.05 -44.00 24.46
N SER A 633 15.98 -44.76 24.18
CA SER A 633 15.68 -46.06 24.78
C SER A 633 15.84 -47.23 23.80
N GLN A 634 16.43 -47.01 22.64
CA GLN A 634 16.97 -48.03 21.74
C GLN A 634 18.49 -47.88 21.63
#